data_c78bcd8aa4a237dd21eaaf40a951745b
#
_entry.id   c78bcd8aa4a237dd21eaaf40a951745b
#
_cell.length_a   1.000
_cell.length_b   1.000
_cell.length_c   1.000
_cell.angle_alpha   90.00
_cell.angle_beta   90.00
_cell.angle_gamma   90.00
#
_symmetry.space_group_name_H-M   'P 1'
#
loop_
_entity.id
_entity.type
_entity.pdbx_description
1 polymer ?
#
loop_
_entity_poly.entity_id
_entity_poly.type
_entity_poly.pdbx_seq_one_letter_code
_entity_poly.pdbx_strand_id
1 'polypeptide(L)'
;MQPHGSGQAQLALTRRRLLGATTAGGLAGLLGLPAALPTAARAAMPDGEVLNASHWGVYWGRVQGGKFVGLRPWEKDPRANAMLPAVQDVVYSPSRIMYPMVRRAWLEKGPGAAPETRGKGDFVRVSWDQALDLVAKEIRRVQTDFGPWAVFAGTYGWRSVGRVHNCQPWLRRMMNLAGGFVAATGDYSTGATQAIMPYVTGTLEVYEQQTAHPVVMANTELLVFWGADPALTNQIGSNVPDHAWYPWVDELKRAGKKVIVIDPVRTDTCKALDAEWIAVRPQTDVAMMLGIAHTLVAEKLHDEKFLHDYTAGFDQFLPYLMGQTDSTPKTAEWASGICGVPADTIRDLARRFAKNRTMLASGWSMQRQHRGEQVHWMLVTLAAMLGQIGLPGGGFGLSYHYCSGGAPTANAAILAGGAPILTPANTGKNWTPEQGSKTIPVARIVDMMEHPGETYEFNGTKVKYPDVKLSYWVGGNPFTHHQDRNRQVQAWRKLDTFIVHDFQWTPTARMADIILPATTTAERNDIDNIGNYSYSAVLAMKQVIDPVGESRNDYDIFRGIASRLGFEAAFSEGRDEMGWIRNFYDAAANSAKAKGVAMPDFDGFWKAGFIEFPVPEAAKKFVRYAAFRDDPLLNPLGTPSGKIEIFSQTIAKMGYDDCIGHPEWKEPFERASAPGAKYKLHVNTKHPAKRLHSQLCGTSLRDSYTVQGREPCLMNPADAAARGIAEGDVVRVFNDRGQMLAGAKFSADVMAGMVVVNEGGWYDPLEPGKPGTLCRYGDVNVLTRDIGTSRLSQATSAATIAAEVEKFTGALPPLTVFSQPV
;
A
#
# COMPACT_ATOMS: atom_id res chain seq x y z
N MET A 1 -17.29 2.97 -34.21
CA MET A 1 -17.55 4.35 -34.68
C MET A 1 -16.50 5.22 -34.05
N GLN A 2 -15.86 6.05 -34.84
CA GLN A 2 -14.63 6.78 -34.50
C GLN A 2 -14.83 7.85 -33.43
N PRO A 3 -13.78 8.21 -32.67
CA PRO A 3 -13.84 9.31 -31.70
C PRO A 3 -13.62 10.67 -32.38
N HIS A 4 -14.35 11.67 -31.91
CA HIS A 4 -14.17 13.06 -32.32
C HIS A 4 -12.91 13.67 -31.71
N GLY A 5 -12.07 14.23 -32.57
CA GLY A 5 -10.87 14.95 -32.22
C GLY A 5 -11.15 16.37 -31.73
N SER A 6 -10.32 16.85 -30.80
CA SER A 6 -10.20 18.25 -30.45
C SER A 6 -8.86 18.78 -30.95
N GLY A 7 -8.92 19.92 -31.64
CA GLY A 7 -7.85 20.52 -32.43
C GLY A 7 -6.63 20.96 -31.63
N GLN A 8 -5.49 20.69 -32.22
CA GLN A 8 -4.21 21.32 -31.88
C GLN A 8 -4.11 22.66 -32.63
N ALA A 9 -3.91 23.72 -31.91
CA ALA A 9 -3.43 24.99 -32.46
C ALA A 9 -1.89 24.98 -32.35
N GLN A 10 -1.21 24.79 -33.49
CA GLN A 10 0.22 25.03 -33.64
C GLN A 10 0.49 26.52 -33.69
N LEU A 11 1.30 27.02 -32.77
CA LEU A 11 1.98 28.31 -32.91
C LEU A 11 3.45 28.06 -33.19
N ALA A 12 3.80 28.22 -34.46
CA ALA A 12 5.18 28.29 -34.92
C ALA A 12 5.74 29.71 -34.61
N LEU A 13 6.82 29.74 -33.83
CA LEU A 13 7.65 30.92 -33.67
C LEU A 13 9.01 30.74 -34.32
N THR A 14 9.23 31.49 -35.35
CA THR A 14 10.41 31.60 -36.20
C THR A 14 11.63 32.11 -35.45
N ARG A 15 12.76 31.43 -35.68
CA ARG A 15 14.13 31.92 -35.42
C ARG A 15 14.40 33.19 -36.24
N ARG A 16 14.76 34.31 -35.58
CA ARG A 16 15.78 35.27 -36.10
C ARG A 16 16.09 36.39 -35.12
N ARG A 17 17.41 36.58 -34.93
CA ARG A 17 18.12 37.81 -34.54
C ARG A 17 18.19 38.21 -33.07
N LEU A 18 19.43 37.99 -32.51
CA LEU A 18 20.27 39.17 -32.20
C LEU A 18 21.73 38.67 -32.00
N LEU A 19 22.54 39.03 -32.92
CA LEU A 19 24.02 39.12 -32.82
C LEU A 19 24.33 40.58 -32.41
N GLY A 20 25.30 40.72 -31.52
CA GLY A 20 26.08 41.92 -31.44
C GLY A 20 26.37 42.49 -30.08
N ALA A 21 27.52 42.16 -29.49
CA ALA A 21 28.49 43.19 -29.04
C ALA A 21 29.68 42.47 -28.37
N THR A 22 30.78 42.49 -29.08
CA THR A 22 32.14 42.14 -28.59
C THR A 22 32.69 43.29 -27.77
N THR A 23 33.38 43.02 -26.67
CA THR A 23 34.64 43.67 -26.33
C THR A 23 35.57 42.72 -25.59
N ALA A 24 36.83 42.80 -26.02
CA ALA A 24 37.96 41.96 -25.66
C ALA A 24 38.56 42.32 -24.29
N GLY A 25 39.23 41.35 -23.68
CA GLY A 25 40.17 41.59 -22.61
C GLY A 25 40.66 40.34 -21.89
N GLY A 26 41.86 39.84 -22.28
CA GLY A 26 42.84 39.25 -21.37
C GLY A 26 42.85 37.70 -21.27
N LEU A 27 43.79 37.10 -22.05
CA LEU A 27 44.38 35.76 -21.78
C LEU A 27 45.16 35.77 -20.48
N ALA A 28 44.94 34.80 -19.62
CA ALA A 28 46.00 34.13 -18.84
C ALA A 28 45.49 32.77 -18.41
N GLY A 29 46.17 31.74 -18.89
CA GLY A 29 45.89 30.33 -18.62
C GLY A 29 46.34 29.90 -17.21
N LEU A 30 45.87 28.78 -16.78
CA LEU A 30 46.60 27.61 -16.31
C LEU A 30 45.69 26.75 -15.40
N LEU A 31 45.60 25.47 -15.76
CA LEU A 31 45.35 24.33 -14.88
C LEU A 31 44.15 24.41 -13.93
N GLY A 32 42.99 23.97 -14.45
CA GLY A 32 41.76 23.78 -13.66
C GLY A 32 41.85 22.55 -12.77
N LEU A 33 42.04 22.76 -11.50
CA LEU A 33 41.50 21.88 -10.46
C LEU A 33 40.07 22.31 -10.20
N PRO A 34 39.06 21.38 -10.09
CA PRO A 34 37.75 21.79 -9.71
C PRO A 34 37.79 22.27 -8.25
N ALA A 35 37.56 23.56 -8.08
CA ALA A 35 37.39 24.13 -6.73
C ALA A 35 36.16 23.47 -6.13
N ALA A 36 36.37 22.68 -5.07
CA ALA A 36 35.29 22.28 -4.18
C ALA A 36 34.63 23.59 -3.68
N LEU A 37 33.37 23.80 -4.09
CA LEU A 37 32.56 24.87 -3.53
C LEU A 37 32.54 24.65 -2.02
N PRO A 38 32.91 25.64 -1.20
CA PRO A 38 32.77 25.51 0.24
C PRO A 38 31.28 25.30 0.56
N THR A 39 30.97 24.24 1.25
CA THR A 39 29.69 24.10 1.93
C THR A 39 29.57 25.32 2.83
N ALA A 40 28.82 26.33 2.40
CA ALA A 40 28.46 27.44 3.26
C ALA A 40 27.84 26.82 4.52
N ALA A 41 28.40 27.11 5.69
CA ALA A 41 27.84 26.69 6.95
C ALA A 41 26.40 27.23 6.99
N ARG A 42 25.43 26.34 6.81
CA ARG A 42 24.02 26.69 6.89
C ARG A 42 23.77 27.16 8.32
N ALA A 43 23.18 28.33 8.47
CA ALA A 43 22.80 28.80 9.80
C ALA A 43 21.88 27.77 10.43
N ALA A 44 22.18 27.35 11.67
CA ALA A 44 21.35 26.38 12.39
C ALA A 44 19.90 26.85 12.41
N MET A 45 18.96 25.90 12.27
CA MET A 45 17.53 26.23 12.34
C MET A 45 17.24 26.96 13.66
N PRO A 46 16.44 28.06 13.62
CA PRO A 46 16.14 28.82 14.83
C PRO A 46 15.32 27.98 15.80
N ASP A 47 15.53 28.23 17.09
CA ASP A 47 14.71 27.62 18.15
C ASP A 47 13.25 28.04 18.01
N GLY A 48 12.33 27.10 18.28
CA GLY A 48 10.91 27.35 18.16
C GLY A 48 10.09 26.13 17.74
N GLU A 49 8.86 26.38 17.33
CA GLU A 49 7.95 25.37 16.79
C GLU A 49 7.78 25.54 15.29
N VAL A 50 7.88 24.42 14.56
CA VAL A 50 7.76 24.36 13.10
C VAL A 50 6.68 23.38 12.71
N LEU A 51 5.75 23.81 11.83
CA LEU A 51 4.65 23.00 11.33
C LEU A 51 5.16 22.01 10.28
N ASN A 52 4.86 20.73 10.48
CA ASN A 52 5.16 19.66 9.53
C ASN A 52 4.12 18.52 9.67
N ALA A 53 4.25 17.47 8.90
CA ALA A 53 3.33 16.34 8.92
C ALA A 53 4.00 15.00 8.62
N SER A 54 3.26 13.94 8.91
CA SER A 54 3.60 12.55 8.61
C SER A 54 2.34 11.76 8.25
N HIS A 55 2.47 10.47 7.96
CA HIS A 55 1.32 9.57 7.78
C HIS A 55 0.44 9.43 9.03
N TRP A 56 0.89 9.94 10.18
CA TRP A 56 0.22 9.85 11.48
C TRP A 56 -0.44 11.13 11.92
N GLY A 57 -0.35 12.20 11.12
CA GLY A 57 -0.97 13.49 11.38
C GLY A 57 -0.02 14.67 11.24
N VAL A 58 -0.61 15.84 11.40
CA VAL A 58 0.08 17.13 11.44
C VAL A 58 0.62 17.39 12.85
N TYR A 59 1.80 17.99 12.94
CA TYR A 59 2.45 18.28 14.20
C TYR A 59 3.26 19.58 14.17
N TRP A 60 3.46 20.15 15.32
CA TRP A 60 4.45 21.19 15.57
C TRP A 60 5.72 20.54 16.13
N GLY A 61 6.78 20.54 15.34
CA GLY A 61 8.10 20.06 15.76
C GLY A 61 8.84 21.12 16.54
N ARG A 62 9.28 20.81 17.76
CA ARG A 62 10.02 21.72 18.64
C ARG A 62 11.52 21.57 18.40
N VAL A 63 12.14 22.70 18.05
CA VAL A 63 13.59 22.82 17.83
C VAL A 63 14.24 23.56 18.98
N GLN A 64 15.37 23.06 19.48
CA GLN A 64 16.20 23.69 20.47
C GLN A 64 17.67 23.39 20.19
N GLY A 65 18.49 24.44 20.05
CA GLY A 65 19.90 24.30 19.68
C GLY A 65 20.11 23.53 18.38
N GLY A 66 19.26 23.75 17.38
CA GLY A 66 19.30 23.10 16.09
C GLY A 66 18.90 21.60 16.11
N LYS A 67 18.36 21.09 17.23
CA LYS A 67 17.90 19.70 17.40
C LYS A 67 16.38 19.59 17.50
N PHE A 68 15.82 18.56 16.94
CA PHE A 68 14.42 18.18 17.09
C PHE A 68 14.25 17.53 18.47
N VAL A 69 13.74 18.26 19.45
CA VAL A 69 13.70 17.84 20.86
C VAL A 69 12.33 17.31 21.32
N GLY A 70 11.32 17.40 20.46
CA GLY A 70 9.99 16.91 20.77
C GLY A 70 8.97 17.47 19.78
N LEU A 71 7.72 17.06 19.91
CA LEU A 71 6.62 17.56 19.11
C LEU A 71 5.32 17.64 19.92
N ARG A 72 4.39 18.43 19.42
CA ARG A 72 3.00 18.38 19.85
C ARG A 72 2.09 18.19 18.64
N PRO A 73 0.95 17.48 18.82
CA PRO A 73 -0.05 17.38 17.75
C PRO A 73 -0.58 18.76 17.35
N TRP A 74 -1.05 18.85 16.10
CA TRP A 74 -1.77 20.02 15.61
C TRP A 74 -3.13 20.13 16.31
N GLU A 75 -3.48 21.32 16.74
CA GLU A 75 -4.68 21.62 17.54
C GLU A 75 -6.00 21.39 16.81
N LYS A 76 -5.97 21.29 15.48
CA LYS A 76 -7.15 21.00 14.67
C LYS A 76 -7.33 19.53 14.32
N ASP A 77 -6.38 18.67 14.72
CA ASP A 77 -6.51 17.23 14.55
C ASP A 77 -7.59 16.72 15.52
N PRO A 78 -8.70 16.13 15.02
CA PRO A 78 -9.78 15.67 15.90
C PRO A 78 -9.35 14.53 16.82
N ARG A 79 -8.26 13.82 16.49
CA ARG A 79 -7.72 12.75 17.31
C ARG A 79 -6.23 12.54 17.09
N ALA A 80 -5.42 13.13 17.95
CA ALA A 80 -3.98 12.98 17.90
C ALA A 80 -3.56 11.50 17.93
N ASN A 81 -2.69 11.12 16.99
CA ASN A 81 -2.22 9.76 16.84
C ASN A 81 -1.08 9.45 17.80
N ALA A 82 -1.18 8.30 18.51
CA ALA A 82 -0.16 7.84 19.45
C ALA A 82 1.20 7.49 18.81
N MET A 83 1.26 7.38 17.48
CA MET A 83 2.51 7.16 16.72
C MET A 83 3.29 8.46 16.46
N LEU A 84 2.71 9.64 16.63
CA LEU A 84 3.38 10.91 16.33
C LEU A 84 4.74 11.08 17.04
N PRO A 85 4.93 10.75 18.33
CA PRO A 85 6.22 10.90 19.00
C PRO A 85 7.36 10.14 18.31
N ALA A 86 7.05 9.04 17.62
CA ALA A 86 8.04 8.24 16.90
C ALA A 86 8.65 8.96 15.68
N VAL A 87 8.06 10.05 15.22
CA VAL A 87 8.66 10.88 14.14
C VAL A 87 10.04 11.40 14.59
N GLN A 88 10.18 11.79 15.85
CA GLN A 88 11.48 12.19 16.42
C GLN A 88 12.43 11.00 16.54
N ASP A 89 11.96 9.85 17.02
CA ASP A 89 12.76 8.64 17.17
C ASP A 89 13.38 8.18 15.83
N VAL A 90 12.60 8.28 14.74
CA VAL A 90 13.09 7.93 13.40
C VAL A 90 14.30 8.75 13.00
N VAL A 91 14.30 10.05 13.31
CA VAL A 91 15.42 10.96 12.97
C VAL A 91 16.72 10.54 13.63
N TYR A 92 16.65 10.13 14.90
CA TYR A 92 17.84 9.80 15.72
C TYR A 92 17.96 8.30 16.01
N SER A 93 17.27 7.44 15.26
CA SER A 93 17.30 6.00 15.45
C SER A 93 18.73 5.42 15.38
N PRO A 94 19.07 4.44 16.23
CA PRO A 94 20.33 3.70 16.12
C PRO A 94 20.53 3.03 14.75
N SER A 95 19.45 2.76 14.04
CA SER A 95 19.46 2.20 12.68
C SER A 95 19.51 3.28 11.58
N ARG A 96 19.70 4.57 11.91
CA ARG A 96 19.79 5.66 10.92
C ARG A 96 20.99 5.45 9.97
N ILE A 97 20.75 5.59 8.66
CA ILE A 97 21.82 5.61 7.66
C ILE A 97 22.36 7.03 7.59
N MET A 98 23.66 7.19 7.89
CA MET A 98 24.31 8.50 8.04
C MET A 98 25.07 8.93 6.79
N TYR A 99 25.50 7.99 5.97
CA TYR A 99 26.42 8.19 4.86
C TYR A 99 26.03 7.30 3.67
N PRO A 100 26.44 7.66 2.42
CA PRO A 100 26.36 6.72 1.32
C PRO A 100 27.25 5.49 1.60
N MET A 101 26.68 4.30 1.41
CA MET A 101 27.33 3.04 1.75
C MET A 101 27.29 2.08 0.56
N VAL A 102 28.35 1.34 0.34
CA VAL A 102 28.45 0.34 -0.72
C VAL A 102 28.92 -0.98 -0.13
N ARG A 103 28.29 -2.09 -0.51
CA ARG A 103 28.73 -3.43 -0.10
C ARG A 103 30.15 -3.68 -0.60
N ARG A 104 31.07 -4.06 0.29
CA ARG A 104 32.50 -4.19 0.00
C ARG A 104 32.77 -5.06 -1.21
N ALA A 105 32.18 -6.27 -1.26
CA ALA A 105 32.42 -7.19 -2.36
C ALA A 105 31.98 -6.61 -3.72
N TRP A 106 30.89 -5.83 -3.75
CA TRP A 106 30.44 -5.14 -4.96
C TRP A 106 31.40 -4.00 -5.35
N LEU A 107 31.87 -3.22 -4.36
CA LEU A 107 32.78 -2.10 -4.59
C LEU A 107 34.13 -2.57 -5.15
N GLU A 108 34.70 -3.65 -4.61
CA GLU A 108 36.01 -4.15 -4.95
C GLU A 108 36.05 -5.01 -6.22
N LYS A 109 34.99 -5.80 -6.48
CA LYS A 109 34.97 -6.81 -7.54
C LYS A 109 33.95 -6.53 -8.66
N GLY A 110 33.10 -5.50 -8.48
CA GLY A 110 32.11 -5.07 -9.45
C GLY A 110 30.72 -5.75 -9.31
N PRO A 111 29.79 -5.40 -10.23
CA PRO A 111 28.44 -5.92 -10.26
C PRO A 111 28.38 -7.46 -10.28
N GLY A 112 27.40 -8.03 -9.55
CA GLY A 112 27.23 -9.49 -9.43
C GLY A 112 28.17 -10.20 -8.47
N ALA A 113 29.15 -9.49 -7.90
CA ALA A 113 30.15 -10.10 -7.02
C ALA A 113 29.56 -10.58 -5.70
N ALA A 114 29.85 -11.84 -5.32
CA ALA A 114 29.53 -12.46 -4.04
C ALA A 114 28.07 -12.18 -3.56
N PRO A 115 27.05 -12.50 -4.36
CA PRO A 115 25.66 -12.16 -4.05
C PRO A 115 25.15 -12.84 -2.76
N GLU A 116 25.76 -13.92 -2.34
CA GLU A 116 25.50 -14.64 -1.08
C GLU A 116 25.92 -13.87 0.18
N THR A 117 26.68 -12.78 0.01
CA THR A 117 27.05 -11.88 1.11
C THR A 117 26.04 -10.78 1.37
N ARG A 118 25.02 -10.59 0.49
CA ARG A 118 23.92 -9.65 0.75
C ARG A 118 23.24 -10.01 2.08
N GLY A 119 22.98 -9.00 2.89
CA GLY A 119 22.43 -9.14 4.23
C GLY A 119 23.45 -9.42 5.34
N LYS A 120 24.72 -9.68 5.04
CA LYS A 120 25.76 -9.98 6.04
C LYS A 120 26.43 -8.74 6.65
N GLY A 121 26.16 -7.55 6.14
CA GLY A 121 26.52 -6.29 6.80
C GLY A 121 27.80 -5.62 6.33
N ASP A 122 28.65 -6.21 5.57
CA ASP A 122 29.98 -5.67 5.17
C ASP A 122 29.86 -4.49 4.17
N PHE A 123 29.67 -3.27 4.69
CA PHE A 123 29.50 -2.03 3.94
C PHE A 123 30.69 -1.08 4.14
N VAL A 124 31.04 -0.34 3.07
CA VAL A 124 32.07 0.68 3.04
C VAL A 124 31.43 2.04 2.82
N ARG A 125 31.75 3.03 3.64
CA ARG A 125 31.38 4.41 3.40
C ARG A 125 32.10 4.95 2.16
N VAL A 126 31.38 5.63 1.29
CA VAL A 126 31.91 6.33 0.12
C VAL A 126 31.47 7.80 0.14
N SER A 127 32.12 8.65 -0.66
CA SER A 127 31.64 10.02 -0.86
C SER A 127 30.35 10.03 -1.69
N TRP A 128 29.58 11.13 -1.59
CA TRP A 128 28.41 11.32 -2.46
C TRP A 128 28.77 11.30 -3.93
N ASP A 129 29.87 11.94 -4.34
CA ASP A 129 30.30 11.94 -5.73
C ASP A 129 30.59 10.52 -6.21
N GLN A 130 31.33 9.75 -5.43
CA GLN A 130 31.59 8.35 -5.75
C GLN A 130 30.30 7.52 -5.81
N ALA A 131 29.37 7.70 -4.88
CA ALA A 131 28.11 6.97 -4.86
C ALA A 131 27.25 7.27 -6.10
N LEU A 132 27.09 8.55 -6.45
CA LEU A 132 26.32 8.98 -7.61
C LEU A 132 26.96 8.54 -8.93
N ASP A 133 28.31 8.56 -9.01
CA ASP A 133 29.05 8.05 -10.16
C ASP A 133 28.85 6.54 -10.35
N LEU A 134 28.90 5.76 -9.26
CA LEU A 134 28.66 4.32 -9.31
C LEU A 134 27.25 3.99 -9.78
N VAL A 135 26.24 4.69 -9.24
CA VAL A 135 24.83 4.51 -9.65
C VAL A 135 24.62 4.86 -11.14
N ALA A 136 25.11 6.02 -11.56
CA ALA A 136 24.96 6.45 -12.96
C ALA A 136 25.70 5.51 -13.93
N LYS A 137 26.91 5.10 -13.56
CA LYS A 137 27.70 4.13 -14.35
C LYS A 137 26.97 2.80 -14.49
N GLU A 138 26.38 2.31 -13.41
CA GLU A 138 25.69 1.02 -13.40
C GLU A 138 24.37 1.06 -14.19
N ILE A 139 23.56 2.12 -14.06
CA ILE A 139 22.39 2.32 -14.90
C ILE A 139 22.79 2.30 -16.38
N ARG A 140 23.84 3.06 -16.75
CA ARG A 140 24.33 3.13 -18.13
C ARG A 140 24.83 1.78 -18.62
N ARG A 141 25.62 1.06 -17.79
CA ARG A 141 26.11 -0.30 -18.14
C ARG A 141 24.96 -1.24 -18.47
N VAL A 142 24.00 -1.36 -17.53
CA VAL A 142 22.90 -2.31 -17.71
C VAL A 142 22.03 -1.97 -18.91
N GLN A 143 21.74 -0.69 -19.14
CA GLN A 143 20.97 -0.27 -20.30
C GLN A 143 21.73 -0.44 -21.62
N THR A 144 23.07 -0.27 -21.61
CA THR A 144 23.91 -0.45 -22.81
C THR A 144 24.09 -1.92 -23.15
N ASP A 145 24.44 -2.73 -22.15
CA ASP A 145 24.80 -4.14 -22.37
C ASP A 145 23.54 -5.00 -22.60
N PHE A 146 22.50 -4.79 -21.78
CA PHE A 146 21.31 -5.63 -21.77
C PHE A 146 20.07 -4.93 -22.35
N GLY A 147 19.86 -3.64 -22.08
CA GLY A 147 18.67 -2.87 -22.46
C GLY A 147 17.84 -2.38 -21.28
N PRO A 148 16.86 -1.48 -21.52
CA PRO A 148 16.01 -0.93 -20.45
C PRO A 148 15.14 -1.97 -19.75
N TRP A 149 14.83 -3.09 -20.39
CA TRP A 149 14.10 -4.23 -19.81
C TRP A 149 14.89 -4.99 -18.73
N ALA A 150 16.22 -4.77 -18.65
CA ALA A 150 17.04 -5.37 -17.60
C ALA A 150 17.10 -4.53 -16.32
N VAL A 151 16.38 -3.39 -16.26
CA VAL A 151 16.29 -2.53 -15.08
C VAL A 151 14.88 -2.61 -14.50
N PHE A 152 14.74 -3.11 -13.29
CA PHE A 152 13.50 -3.03 -12.52
C PHE A 152 13.52 -1.80 -11.62
N ALA A 153 12.60 -0.87 -11.86
CA ALA A 153 12.37 0.31 -11.03
C ALA A 153 10.87 0.46 -10.69
N GLY A 154 10.16 -0.66 -10.67
CA GLY A 154 8.76 -0.78 -10.31
C GLY A 154 8.52 -0.77 -8.79
N THR A 155 9.25 0.07 -8.07
CA THR A 155 9.17 0.20 -6.62
C THR A 155 7.75 0.38 -6.13
N TYR A 156 7.42 -0.29 -5.03
CA TYR A 156 6.14 -0.23 -4.34
C TYR A 156 6.36 -0.11 -2.83
N GLY A 157 5.45 0.55 -2.16
CA GLY A 157 5.41 0.72 -0.71
C GLY A 157 4.95 2.12 -0.33
N TRP A 158 4.69 2.31 0.95
CA TRP A 158 4.39 3.61 1.50
C TRP A 158 5.68 4.43 1.60
N ARG A 159 5.74 5.51 0.80
CA ARG A 159 6.76 6.56 0.86
C ARG A 159 6.38 7.55 1.97
N SER A 160 7.11 8.64 2.15
CA SER A 160 6.67 9.74 3.01
C SER A 160 5.46 10.47 2.42
N VAL A 161 4.68 11.15 3.27
CA VAL A 161 3.73 12.19 2.82
C VAL A 161 4.49 13.34 2.16
N GLY A 162 3.78 14.18 1.42
CA GLY A 162 4.35 15.27 0.62
C GLY A 162 4.35 14.95 -0.88
N ARG A 163 4.55 15.98 -1.70
CA ARG A 163 4.45 15.89 -3.16
C ARG A 163 5.82 15.93 -3.83
N VAL A 164 6.74 16.78 -3.36
CA VAL A 164 8.10 16.86 -3.90
C VAL A 164 8.91 15.65 -3.49
N HIS A 165 8.77 15.19 -2.25
CA HIS A 165 9.54 14.03 -1.78
C HIS A 165 8.77 12.70 -1.86
N ASN A 166 7.72 12.65 -2.69
CA ASN A 166 7.21 11.39 -3.21
C ASN A 166 8.26 10.81 -4.19
N CYS A 167 9.15 9.98 -3.67
CA CYS A 167 10.34 9.51 -4.39
C CYS A 167 10.03 8.64 -5.61
N GLN A 168 8.91 7.91 -5.61
CA GLN A 168 8.55 6.97 -6.68
C GLN A 168 8.32 7.64 -8.06
N PRO A 169 7.56 8.75 -8.18
CA PRO A 169 7.47 9.50 -9.44
C PRO A 169 8.81 10.03 -9.94
N TRP A 170 9.70 10.47 -9.04
CA TRP A 170 11.02 10.95 -9.43
C TRP A 170 11.90 9.83 -9.99
N LEU A 171 11.88 8.65 -9.37
CA LEU A 171 12.58 7.49 -9.91
C LEU A 171 12.07 7.15 -11.33
N ARG A 172 10.74 7.12 -11.51
CA ARG A 172 10.13 6.84 -12.83
C ARG A 172 10.50 7.91 -13.86
N ARG A 173 10.48 9.19 -13.46
CA ARG A 173 10.87 10.32 -14.31
C ARG A 173 12.33 10.19 -14.75
N MET A 174 13.24 9.94 -13.82
CA MET A 174 14.66 9.75 -14.08
C MET A 174 14.90 8.54 -15.00
N MET A 175 14.29 7.40 -14.69
CA MET A 175 14.50 6.17 -15.47
C MET A 175 13.90 6.26 -16.87
N ASN A 176 12.81 7.01 -17.06
CA ASN A 176 12.28 7.29 -18.39
C ASN A 176 13.23 8.17 -19.22
N LEU A 177 13.84 9.19 -18.61
CA LEU A 177 14.90 9.98 -19.26
C LEU A 177 16.15 9.16 -19.56
N ALA A 178 16.46 8.18 -18.73
CA ALA A 178 17.55 7.23 -18.97
C ALA A 178 17.26 6.19 -20.06
N GLY A 179 16.01 6.03 -20.52
CA GLY A 179 15.65 5.12 -21.61
C GLY A 179 14.58 4.09 -21.30
N GLY A 180 14.05 4.06 -20.09
CA GLY A 180 12.98 3.17 -19.67
C GLY A 180 13.40 2.12 -18.64
N PHE A 181 12.41 1.39 -18.14
CA PHE A 181 12.56 0.41 -17.06
C PHE A 181 11.34 -0.51 -16.98
N VAL A 182 11.49 -1.65 -16.32
CA VAL A 182 10.36 -2.53 -15.95
C VAL A 182 9.64 -1.93 -14.76
N ALA A 183 8.36 -1.62 -14.92
CA ALA A 183 7.49 -1.09 -13.89
C ALA A 183 6.73 -2.21 -13.16
N ALA A 184 6.13 -1.86 -12.02
CA ALA A 184 5.13 -2.70 -11.36
C ALA A 184 3.71 -2.20 -11.63
N THR A 185 2.74 -3.12 -11.62
CA THR A 185 1.30 -2.83 -11.68
C THR A 185 0.55 -3.47 -10.52
N GLY A 186 -0.62 -2.90 -10.19
CA GLY A 186 -1.38 -3.31 -9.01
C GLY A 186 -0.68 -2.91 -7.70
N ASP A 187 -1.18 -3.43 -6.62
CA ASP A 187 -0.60 -3.23 -5.29
C ASP A 187 -0.83 -4.46 -4.39
N TYR A 188 -0.17 -4.48 -3.22
CA TYR A 188 -0.41 -5.52 -2.21
C TYR A 188 -1.70 -5.26 -1.41
N SER A 189 -2.18 -4.02 -1.38
CA SER A 189 -3.35 -3.63 -0.59
C SER A 189 -4.64 -4.18 -1.17
N THR A 190 -4.82 -4.07 -2.50
CA THR A 190 -6.11 -4.26 -3.18
C THR A 190 -6.00 -4.97 -4.53
N GLY A 191 -4.86 -5.57 -4.86
CA GLY A 191 -4.55 -6.06 -6.21
C GLY A 191 -5.60 -6.98 -6.83
N ALA A 192 -6.20 -7.90 -6.05
CA ALA A 192 -7.26 -8.78 -6.56
C ALA A 192 -8.55 -7.99 -6.84
N THR A 193 -8.92 -7.06 -5.97
CA THR A 193 -10.10 -6.21 -6.14
C THR A 193 -9.93 -5.24 -7.30
N GLN A 194 -8.75 -4.63 -7.46
CA GLN A 194 -8.46 -3.77 -8.63
C GLN A 194 -8.61 -4.51 -9.96
N ALA A 195 -8.30 -5.80 -10.00
CA ALA A 195 -8.45 -6.59 -11.21
C ALA A 195 -9.91 -7.00 -11.49
N ILE A 196 -10.67 -7.36 -10.45
CA ILE A 196 -12.04 -7.88 -10.63
C ILE A 196 -13.10 -6.78 -10.75
N MET A 197 -13.00 -5.68 -9.97
CA MET A 197 -14.07 -4.68 -9.89
C MET A 197 -14.34 -3.94 -11.22
N PRO A 198 -13.37 -3.68 -12.10
CA PRO A 198 -13.65 -3.16 -13.44
C PRO A 198 -14.62 -4.04 -14.27
N TYR A 199 -14.60 -5.34 -14.04
CA TYR A 199 -15.55 -6.28 -14.69
C TYR A 199 -16.90 -6.37 -13.99
N VAL A 200 -16.96 -5.98 -12.70
CA VAL A 200 -18.18 -6.10 -11.88
C VAL A 200 -18.96 -4.79 -11.84
N THR A 201 -18.27 -3.66 -11.64
CA THR A 201 -18.87 -2.33 -11.47
C THR A 201 -18.33 -1.27 -12.43
N GLY A 202 -17.33 -1.62 -13.25
CA GLY A 202 -16.75 -0.70 -14.23
C GLY A 202 -15.72 0.29 -13.68
N THR A 203 -15.39 0.21 -12.39
CA THR A 203 -14.39 1.06 -11.72
C THR A 203 -13.48 0.22 -10.82
N LEU A 204 -12.37 0.80 -10.34
CA LEU A 204 -11.52 0.11 -9.36
C LEU A 204 -12.21 -0.09 -8.00
N GLU A 205 -13.21 0.70 -7.70
CA GLU A 205 -14.06 0.77 -6.50
C GLU A 205 -13.31 1.05 -5.18
N VAL A 206 -12.17 0.43 -4.96
CA VAL A 206 -11.39 0.53 -3.71
C VAL A 206 -10.84 1.92 -3.40
N TYR A 207 -10.73 2.79 -4.40
CA TYR A 207 -10.25 4.17 -4.22
C TYR A 207 -11.32 5.22 -4.55
N GLU A 208 -12.54 4.77 -4.82
CA GLU A 208 -13.65 5.66 -5.11
C GLU A 208 -14.24 6.27 -3.82
N GLN A 209 -14.83 7.48 -3.95
CA GLN A 209 -15.54 8.10 -2.83
C GLN A 209 -16.73 7.22 -2.42
N GLN A 210 -16.82 6.92 -1.14
CA GLN A 210 -17.91 6.15 -0.56
C GLN A 210 -19.13 7.04 -0.28
N THR A 211 -20.32 6.44 -0.10
CA THR A 211 -21.48 7.18 0.41
C THR A 211 -21.10 7.94 1.66
N ALA A 212 -21.42 9.24 1.71
CA ALA A 212 -20.94 10.16 2.74
C ALA A 212 -21.40 9.75 4.15
N HIS A 213 -20.49 9.92 5.14
CA HIS A 213 -20.79 9.62 6.54
C HIS A 213 -22.13 10.20 7.03
N PRO A 214 -22.50 11.48 6.75
CA PRO A 214 -23.81 12.01 7.14
C PRO A 214 -24.99 11.26 6.54
N VAL A 215 -24.86 10.73 5.32
CA VAL A 215 -25.92 9.94 4.68
C VAL A 215 -26.08 8.58 5.37
N VAL A 216 -24.94 7.92 5.67
CA VAL A 216 -24.92 6.67 6.44
C VAL A 216 -25.56 6.88 7.81
N MET A 217 -25.18 7.96 8.50
CA MET A 217 -25.79 8.32 9.81
C MET A 217 -27.27 8.50 9.75
N ALA A 218 -27.77 9.21 8.74
CA ALA A 218 -29.21 9.52 8.66
C ALA A 218 -30.07 8.32 8.25
N ASN A 219 -29.54 7.40 7.42
CA ASN A 219 -30.38 6.45 6.70
C ASN A 219 -30.06 4.96 6.98
N THR A 220 -28.84 4.62 7.41
CA THR A 220 -28.49 3.22 7.68
C THR A 220 -29.12 2.72 8.96
N GLU A 221 -29.82 1.59 8.92
CA GLU A 221 -30.40 0.92 10.07
C GLU A 221 -29.49 -0.19 10.60
N LEU A 222 -28.76 -0.86 9.68
CA LEU A 222 -27.81 -1.92 10.00
C LEU A 222 -26.49 -1.68 9.27
N LEU A 223 -25.43 -1.39 10.02
CA LEU A 223 -24.07 -1.24 9.49
C LEU A 223 -23.27 -2.52 9.75
N VAL A 224 -22.73 -3.12 8.71
CA VAL A 224 -21.93 -4.34 8.80
C VAL A 224 -20.49 -4.02 8.41
N PHE A 225 -19.54 -4.24 9.33
CA PHE A 225 -18.11 -4.25 9.01
C PHE A 225 -17.66 -5.70 8.82
N TRP A 226 -17.31 -6.05 7.58
CA TRP A 226 -16.88 -7.40 7.21
C TRP A 226 -15.38 -7.40 6.91
N GLY A 227 -14.58 -8.09 7.73
CA GLY A 227 -13.11 -8.12 7.60
C GLY A 227 -12.47 -6.73 7.66
N ALA A 228 -13.06 -5.79 8.40
CA ALA A 228 -12.67 -4.39 8.47
C ALA A 228 -12.50 -3.91 9.91
N ASP A 229 -11.40 -3.20 10.18
CA ASP A 229 -11.13 -2.57 11.47
C ASP A 229 -10.83 -1.06 11.31
N PRO A 230 -11.85 -0.24 10.91
CA PRO A 230 -11.62 1.18 10.66
C PRO A 230 -11.14 1.97 11.88
N ALA A 231 -11.43 1.55 13.11
CA ALA A 231 -10.89 2.18 14.32
C ALA A 231 -9.37 2.09 14.40
N LEU A 232 -8.80 1.03 13.83
CA LEU A 232 -7.36 0.82 13.75
C LEU A 232 -6.76 1.46 12.49
N THR A 233 -7.37 1.26 11.33
CA THR A 233 -6.73 1.58 10.06
C THR A 233 -6.90 3.03 9.62
N ASN A 234 -7.91 3.77 10.12
CA ASN A 234 -8.08 5.20 9.82
C ASN A 234 -7.19 6.15 10.65
N GLN A 235 -6.32 5.61 11.51
CA GLN A 235 -5.33 6.43 12.22
C GLN A 235 -4.16 6.88 11.34
N ILE A 236 -4.11 6.45 10.08
CA ILE A 236 -3.08 6.78 9.11
C ILE A 236 -3.69 7.27 7.81
N GLY A 237 -2.92 8.02 7.01
CA GLY A 237 -3.31 8.47 5.69
C GLY A 237 -2.20 8.29 4.67
N SER A 238 -2.56 8.03 3.42
CA SER A 238 -1.61 8.01 2.30
C SER A 238 -1.14 9.43 1.93
N ASN A 239 -2.04 10.42 2.01
CA ASN A 239 -1.70 11.82 2.24
C ASN A 239 -1.64 12.07 3.75
N VAL A 240 -1.46 13.32 4.18
CA VAL A 240 -1.60 13.68 5.60
C VAL A 240 -3.02 13.33 6.06
N PRO A 241 -3.21 12.52 7.13
CA PRO A 241 -4.53 12.11 7.57
C PRO A 241 -5.31 13.29 8.17
N ASP A 242 -6.63 13.28 7.97
CA ASP A 242 -7.58 14.22 8.57
C ASP A 242 -8.28 13.67 9.83
N HIS A 243 -8.13 12.37 10.09
CA HIS A 243 -8.78 11.63 11.15
C HIS A 243 -10.31 11.83 11.25
N ALA A 244 -10.96 12.19 10.12
CA ALA A 244 -12.39 12.49 10.05
C ALA A 244 -13.30 11.29 10.39
N TRP A 245 -12.75 10.08 10.37
CA TRP A 245 -13.47 8.88 10.78
C TRP A 245 -13.83 8.87 12.28
N TYR A 246 -12.99 9.42 13.16
CA TYR A 246 -13.19 9.31 14.61
C TYR A 246 -14.39 10.12 15.13
N PRO A 247 -14.61 11.39 14.75
CA PRO A 247 -15.85 12.08 15.08
C PRO A 247 -17.10 11.34 14.62
N TRP A 248 -17.03 10.70 13.45
CA TRP A 248 -18.15 9.93 12.91
C TRP A 248 -18.45 8.67 13.75
N VAL A 249 -17.44 7.91 14.18
CA VAL A 249 -17.66 6.72 15.02
C VAL A 249 -18.22 7.09 16.39
N ASP A 250 -17.78 8.22 16.95
CA ASP A 250 -18.34 8.72 18.19
C ASP A 250 -19.84 9.08 18.05
N GLU A 251 -20.22 9.58 16.88
CA GLU A 251 -21.61 9.87 16.52
C GLU A 251 -22.43 8.58 16.32
N LEU A 252 -21.89 7.59 15.62
CA LEU A 252 -22.51 6.26 15.45
C LEU A 252 -22.84 5.64 16.81
N LYS A 253 -21.90 5.69 17.74
CA LYS A 253 -22.07 5.16 19.10
C LYS A 253 -23.17 5.92 19.86
N ARG A 254 -23.13 7.27 19.85
CA ARG A 254 -24.14 8.09 20.51
C ARG A 254 -25.55 7.88 19.95
N ALA A 255 -25.67 7.66 18.65
CA ALA A 255 -26.93 7.40 17.98
C ALA A 255 -27.46 5.97 18.21
N GLY A 256 -26.71 5.08 18.87
CA GLY A 256 -27.11 3.70 19.13
C GLY A 256 -27.35 2.90 17.85
N LYS A 257 -26.59 3.16 16.78
CA LYS A 257 -26.73 2.44 15.51
C LYS A 257 -26.43 0.96 15.69
N LYS A 258 -27.24 0.09 15.07
CA LYS A 258 -26.97 -1.35 15.04
C LYS A 258 -25.76 -1.65 14.18
N VAL A 259 -24.74 -2.25 14.78
CA VAL A 259 -23.51 -2.61 14.09
C VAL A 259 -23.20 -4.08 14.29
N ILE A 260 -22.81 -4.75 13.19
CA ILE A 260 -22.28 -6.12 13.21
C ILE A 260 -20.83 -6.05 12.71
N VAL A 261 -19.93 -6.78 13.37
CA VAL A 261 -18.57 -7.00 12.90
C VAL A 261 -18.39 -8.49 12.61
N ILE A 262 -18.13 -8.83 11.34
CA ILE A 262 -17.83 -10.20 10.90
C ILE A 262 -16.34 -10.28 10.67
N ASP A 263 -15.62 -10.89 11.61
CA ASP A 263 -14.16 -10.95 11.60
C ASP A 263 -13.69 -12.10 12.52
N PRO A 264 -12.60 -12.82 12.21
CA PRO A 264 -12.06 -13.84 13.11
C PRO A 264 -11.49 -13.26 14.43
N VAL A 265 -11.30 -11.95 14.48
CA VAL A 265 -10.84 -11.21 15.68
C VAL A 265 -11.92 -10.23 16.13
N ARG A 266 -12.18 -10.16 17.43
CA ARG A 266 -13.00 -9.07 18.00
C ARG A 266 -12.21 -7.77 17.91
N THR A 267 -12.38 -7.05 16.79
CA THR A 267 -11.57 -5.90 16.37
C THR A 267 -11.69 -4.69 17.30
N ASP A 268 -10.81 -3.70 17.13
CA ASP A 268 -10.91 -2.43 17.87
C ASP A 268 -12.18 -1.66 17.50
N THR A 269 -12.66 -1.78 16.25
CA THR A 269 -13.97 -1.26 15.79
C THR A 269 -15.13 -1.93 16.52
N CYS A 270 -15.07 -3.26 16.67
CA CYS A 270 -16.08 -4.00 17.40
C CYS A 270 -16.22 -3.50 18.84
N LYS A 271 -15.09 -3.30 19.51
CA LYS A 271 -15.05 -2.78 20.90
C LYS A 271 -15.49 -1.31 20.99
N ALA A 272 -15.02 -0.46 20.06
CA ALA A 272 -15.35 0.97 20.05
C ALA A 272 -16.84 1.23 19.88
N LEU A 273 -17.53 0.41 19.09
CA LEU A 273 -18.95 0.54 18.76
C LEU A 273 -19.87 -0.36 19.60
N ASP A 274 -19.30 -1.18 20.49
CA ASP A 274 -20.04 -2.22 21.22
C ASP A 274 -20.88 -3.09 20.26
N ALA A 275 -20.25 -3.48 19.14
CA ALA A 275 -20.91 -4.17 18.05
C ALA A 275 -21.10 -5.67 18.31
N GLU A 276 -22.12 -6.27 17.69
CA GLU A 276 -22.29 -7.71 17.65
C GLU A 276 -21.12 -8.34 16.87
N TRP A 277 -20.36 -9.23 17.52
CA TRP A 277 -19.23 -9.93 16.89
C TRP A 277 -19.63 -11.31 16.38
N ILE A 278 -19.36 -11.57 15.10
CA ILE A 278 -19.56 -12.86 14.47
C ILE A 278 -18.19 -13.36 14.02
N ALA A 279 -17.67 -14.37 14.72
CA ALA A 279 -16.38 -14.99 14.43
C ALA A 279 -16.51 -15.95 13.24
N VAL A 280 -15.98 -15.56 12.09
CA VAL A 280 -15.91 -16.39 10.87
C VAL A 280 -14.53 -17.00 10.74
N ARG A 281 -14.42 -18.29 10.36
CA ARG A 281 -13.12 -18.90 10.08
C ARG A 281 -12.43 -18.17 8.93
N PRO A 282 -11.12 -17.87 9.05
CA PRO A 282 -10.39 -17.22 7.97
C PRO A 282 -10.53 -17.96 6.64
N GLN A 283 -10.57 -17.21 5.52
CA GLN A 283 -10.67 -17.70 4.13
C GLN A 283 -12.03 -18.30 3.74
N THR A 284 -13.04 -18.17 4.56
CA THR A 284 -14.36 -18.80 4.32
C THR A 284 -15.51 -17.78 4.13
N ASP A 285 -15.17 -16.50 3.98
CA ASP A 285 -16.12 -15.40 3.81
C ASP A 285 -17.08 -15.63 2.65
N VAL A 286 -16.56 -16.08 1.51
CA VAL A 286 -17.36 -16.37 0.31
C VAL A 286 -18.36 -17.48 0.58
N ALA A 287 -17.98 -18.54 1.30
CA ALA A 287 -18.90 -19.63 1.65
C ALA A 287 -20.05 -19.10 2.56
N MET A 288 -19.72 -18.24 3.53
CA MET A 288 -20.72 -17.60 4.38
C MET A 288 -21.67 -16.70 3.58
N MET A 289 -21.14 -15.87 2.67
CA MET A 289 -21.94 -15.01 1.79
C MET A 289 -22.85 -15.82 0.88
N LEU A 290 -22.40 -16.95 0.34
CA LEU A 290 -23.21 -17.87 -0.47
C LEU A 290 -24.35 -18.48 0.36
N GLY A 291 -24.11 -18.87 1.62
CA GLY A 291 -25.15 -19.35 2.52
C GLY A 291 -26.24 -18.30 2.82
N ILE A 292 -25.81 -17.04 3.00
CA ILE A 292 -26.74 -15.89 3.11
C ILE A 292 -27.53 -15.71 1.79
N ALA A 293 -26.85 -15.71 0.64
CA ALA A 293 -27.48 -15.55 -0.68
C ALA A 293 -28.48 -16.67 -0.98
N HIS A 294 -28.13 -17.93 -0.67
CA HIS A 294 -29.07 -19.06 -0.81
C HIS A 294 -30.31 -18.87 0.05
N THR A 295 -30.17 -18.43 1.29
CA THR A 295 -31.31 -18.15 2.18
C THR A 295 -32.19 -17.03 1.63
N LEU A 296 -31.61 -15.96 1.08
CA LEU A 296 -32.35 -14.87 0.44
C LEU A 296 -33.23 -15.39 -0.71
N VAL A 297 -32.69 -16.30 -1.53
CA VAL A 297 -33.46 -16.92 -2.65
C VAL A 297 -34.51 -17.88 -2.11
N ALA A 298 -34.15 -18.80 -1.22
CA ALA A 298 -35.04 -19.82 -0.70
C ALA A 298 -36.25 -19.24 0.05
N GLU A 299 -36.07 -18.13 0.75
CA GLU A 299 -37.11 -17.42 1.52
C GLU A 299 -37.75 -16.27 0.70
N LYS A 300 -37.36 -16.06 -0.56
CA LYS A 300 -37.86 -14.99 -1.44
C LYS A 300 -37.67 -13.59 -0.86
N LEU A 301 -36.52 -13.34 -0.25
CA LEU A 301 -36.13 -12.08 0.35
C LEU A 301 -35.23 -11.21 -0.54
N HIS A 302 -34.80 -11.74 -1.69
CA HIS A 302 -34.01 -10.99 -2.67
C HIS A 302 -34.89 -10.07 -3.50
N ASP A 303 -34.34 -8.94 -3.96
CA ASP A 303 -35.02 -7.95 -4.80
C ASP A 303 -34.93 -8.35 -6.28
N GLU A 304 -35.93 -9.13 -6.77
CA GLU A 304 -35.99 -9.59 -8.17
C GLU A 304 -36.01 -8.42 -9.16
N LYS A 305 -36.66 -7.30 -8.80
CA LYS A 305 -36.74 -6.12 -9.66
C LYS A 305 -35.37 -5.47 -9.83
N PHE A 306 -34.62 -5.26 -8.73
CA PHE A 306 -33.30 -4.70 -8.81
C PHE A 306 -32.35 -5.60 -9.61
N LEU A 307 -32.40 -6.91 -9.38
CA LEU A 307 -31.60 -7.88 -10.10
C LEU A 307 -31.85 -7.83 -11.59
N HIS A 308 -33.10 -7.72 -12.01
CA HIS A 308 -33.47 -7.60 -13.42
C HIS A 308 -33.04 -6.26 -14.04
N ASP A 309 -33.30 -5.14 -13.37
CA ASP A 309 -33.16 -3.81 -13.97
C ASP A 309 -31.69 -3.33 -13.94
N TYR A 310 -30.92 -3.65 -12.88
CA TYR A 310 -29.60 -3.08 -12.59
C TYR A 310 -28.46 -4.08 -12.68
N THR A 311 -28.72 -5.37 -12.86
CA THR A 311 -27.66 -6.38 -12.93
C THR A 311 -27.69 -7.18 -14.22
N ALA A 312 -26.58 -7.87 -14.50
CA ALA A 312 -26.46 -8.83 -15.59
C ALA A 312 -25.97 -10.17 -15.06
N GLY A 313 -26.63 -11.27 -15.51
CA GLY A 313 -26.16 -12.63 -15.28
C GLY A 313 -26.48 -13.25 -13.93
N PHE A 314 -27.49 -12.74 -13.20
CA PHE A 314 -27.97 -13.41 -12.00
C PHE A 314 -28.58 -14.79 -12.34
N ASP A 315 -29.25 -14.92 -13.46
CA ASP A 315 -29.80 -16.17 -13.99
C ASP A 315 -28.70 -17.23 -14.28
N GLN A 316 -27.49 -16.79 -14.58
CA GLN A 316 -26.34 -17.67 -14.82
C GLN A 316 -25.60 -18.05 -13.51
N PHE A 317 -25.69 -17.22 -12.49
CA PHE A 317 -25.14 -17.48 -11.15
C PHE A 317 -26.08 -18.35 -10.31
N LEU A 318 -27.41 -18.18 -10.45
CA LEU A 318 -28.43 -18.86 -9.66
C LEU A 318 -28.34 -20.41 -9.69
N PRO A 319 -28.08 -21.07 -10.84
CA PRO A 319 -27.93 -22.53 -10.89
C PRO A 319 -26.78 -23.04 -10.01
N TYR A 320 -25.64 -22.29 -9.93
CA TYR A 320 -24.55 -22.61 -9.03
C TYR A 320 -24.96 -22.45 -7.55
N LEU A 321 -25.61 -21.34 -7.22
CA LEU A 321 -26.07 -21.06 -5.86
C LEU A 321 -27.05 -22.17 -5.37
N MET A 322 -27.95 -22.60 -6.23
CA MET A 322 -28.96 -23.63 -5.92
C MET A 322 -28.44 -25.07 -6.07
N GLY A 323 -27.15 -25.28 -6.42
CA GLY A 323 -26.52 -26.58 -6.55
C GLY A 323 -26.90 -27.36 -7.82
N GLN A 324 -27.42 -26.70 -8.83
CA GLN A 324 -27.82 -27.36 -10.09
C GLN A 324 -26.61 -27.66 -11.00
N THR A 325 -25.52 -26.91 -10.83
CA THR A 325 -24.28 -27.08 -11.63
C THR A 325 -23.29 -28.08 -11.04
N ASP A 326 -23.26 -28.22 -9.70
CA ASP A 326 -22.27 -29.02 -8.98
C ASP A 326 -22.89 -29.99 -7.94
N SER A 327 -24.19 -30.17 -7.98
CA SER A 327 -24.97 -31.02 -7.06
C SER A 327 -24.82 -30.65 -5.58
N THR A 328 -24.43 -29.39 -5.30
CA THR A 328 -24.16 -28.91 -3.96
C THR A 328 -24.89 -27.57 -3.71
N PRO A 329 -26.14 -27.57 -3.21
CA PRO A 329 -26.80 -26.33 -2.82
C PRO A 329 -26.01 -25.59 -1.74
N LYS A 330 -25.84 -24.28 -1.90
CA LYS A 330 -25.03 -23.47 -0.99
C LYS A 330 -25.84 -23.04 0.24
N THR A 331 -26.49 -24.02 0.90
CA THR A 331 -27.37 -23.78 2.06
C THR A 331 -26.61 -23.19 3.26
N ALA A 332 -27.37 -22.69 4.24
CA ALA A 332 -26.78 -22.21 5.49
C ALA A 332 -26.01 -23.33 6.22
N GLU A 333 -26.47 -24.61 6.13
CA GLU A 333 -25.79 -25.78 6.70
C GLU A 333 -24.46 -26.06 5.99
N TRP A 334 -24.46 -26.03 4.65
CA TRP A 334 -23.25 -26.18 3.86
C TRP A 334 -22.21 -25.09 4.24
N ALA A 335 -22.65 -23.82 4.29
CA ALA A 335 -21.81 -22.71 4.67
C ALA A 335 -21.28 -22.84 6.11
N SER A 336 -22.14 -23.24 7.06
CA SER A 336 -21.79 -23.45 8.47
C SER A 336 -20.68 -24.47 8.63
N GLY A 337 -20.74 -25.60 7.92
CA GLY A 337 -19.70 -26.63 7.93
C GLY A 337 -18.31 -26.08 7.53
N ILE A 338 -18.26 -25.10 6.64
CA ILE A 338 -17.03 -24.48 6.15
C ILE A 338 -16.60 -23.33 7.06
N CYS A 339 -17.49 -22.34 7.28
CA CYS A 339 -17.13 -21.07 7.94
C CYS A 339 -17.19 -21.13 9.47
N GLY A 340 -17.79 -22.16 10.04
CA GLY A 340 -17.94 -22.35 11.49
C GLY A 340 -18.97 -21.47 12.16
N VAL A 341 -19.65 -20.58 11.41
CA VAL A 341 -20.77 -19.81 11.92
C VAL A 341 -22.04 -20.68 11.91
N PRO A 342 -22.84 -20.73 13.00
CA PRO A 342 -24.06 -21.54 13.04
C PRO A 342 -25.02 -21.24 11.88
N ALA A 343 -25.64 -22.26 11.31
CA ALA A 343 -26.56 -22.15 10.18
C ALA A 343 -27.74 -21.20 10.50
N ASP A 344 -28.27 -21.24 11.72
CA ASP A 344 -29.34 -20.31 12.16
C ASP A 344 -28.86 -18.86 12.18
N THR A 345 -27.61 -18.60 12.57
CA THR A 345 -27.01 -17.24 12.51
C THR A 345 -26.91 -16.78 11.06
N ILE A 346 -26.50 -17.65 10.13
CA ILE A 346 -26.41 -17.32 8.70
C ILE A 346 -27.79 -16.96 8.13
N ARG A 347 -28.84 -17.73 8.46
CA ARG A 347 -30.24 -17.44 8.10
C ARG A 347 -30.74 -16.14 8.72
N ASP A 348 -30.43 -15.91 10.00
CA ASP A 348 -30.81 -14.68 10.69
C ASP A 348 -30.19 -13.45 10.03
N LEU A 349 -28.90 -13.52 9.68
CA LEU A 349 -28.23 -12.44 8.95
C LEU A 349 -28.91 -12.15 7.60
N ALA A 350 -29.26 -13.18 6.83
CA ALA A 350 -29.98 -12.98 5.56
C ALA A 350 -31.29 -12.20 5.76
N ARG A 351 -32.09 -12.60 6.75
CA ARG A 351 -33.36 -11.93 7.08
C ARG A 351 -33.15 -10.51 7.60
N ARG A 352 -32.13 -10.29 8.45
CA ARG A 352 -31.79 -8.97 8.98
C ARG A 352 -31.31 -8.03 7.90
N PHE A 353 -30.46 -8.51 6.97
CA PHE A 353 -29.95 -7.72 5.86
C PHE A 353 -31.09 -7.29 4.92
N ALA A 354 -32.02 -8.18 4.62
CA ALA A 354 -33.17 -7.86 3.77
C ALA A 354 -34.18 -6.92 4.42
N LYS A 355 -34.39 -7.06 5.75
CA LYS A 355 -35.37 -6.29 6.51
C LYS A 355 -34.96 -4.84 6.76
N ASN A 356 -33.67 -4.56 6.89
CA ASN A 356 -33.16 -3.26 7.29
C ASN A 356 -32.52 -2.51 6.09
N ARG A 357 -32.38 -1.19 6.19
CA ARG A 357 -31.48 -0.42 5.35
C ARG A 357 -30.04 -0.80 5.72
N THR A 358 -29.44 -1.69 4.95
CA THR A 358 -28.16 -2.31 5.28
C THR A 358 -27.02 -1.74 4.44
N MET A 359 -25.93 -1.34 5.12
CA MET A 359 -24.67 -0.99 4.49
C MET A 359 -23.63 -2.10 4.78
N LEU A 360 -23.16 -2.77 3.74
CA LEU A 360 -22.10 -3.78 3.82
C LEU A 360 -20.73 -3.10 3.62
N ALA A 361 -20.06 -2.73 4.70
CA ALA A 361 -18.74 -2.11 4.67
C ALA A 361 -17.64 -3.18 4.81
N SER A 362 -16.78 -3.31 3.82
CA SER A 362 -15.77 -4.37 3.80
C SER A 362 -14.35 -3.82 3.95
N GLY A 363 -13.46 -4.66 4.50
CA GLY A 363 -12.02 -4.42 4.53
C GLY A 363 -11.30 -5.03 3.33
N TRP A 364 -10.09 -4.52 3.05
CA TRP A 364 -9.28 -5.03 1.94
C TRP A 364 -8.48 -6.30 2.29
N SER A 365 -8.39 -6.66 3.55
CA SER A 365 -7.62 -7.84 3.99
C SER A 365 -8.12 -9.14 3.36
N MET A 366 -9.43 -9.29 3.21
CA MET A 366 -10.08 -10.50 2.70
C MET A 366 -9.67 -10.86 1.27
N GLN A 367 -9.30 -9.90 0.42
CA GLN A 367 -8.89 -10.17 -0.96
C GLN A 367 -7.41 -10.58 -1.10
N ARG A 368 -6.58 -10.51 0.00
CA ARG A 368 -5.17 -10.90 -0.02
C ARG A 368 -4.95 -12.40 0.24
N GLN A 369 -5.92 -13.21 -0.06
CA GLN A 369 -5.90 -14.67 0.08
C GLN A 369 -5.97 -15.36 -1.29
N HIS A 370 -5.68 -16.65 -1.34
CA HIS A 370 -5.89 -17.44 -2.53
C HIS A 370 -7.34 -17.30 -3.00
N ARG A 371 -7.56 -16.99 -4.29
CA ARG A 371 -8.86 -16.66 -4.89
C ARG A 371 -9.51 -15.39 -4.31
N GLY A 372 -8.69 -14.41 -3.96
CA GLY A 372 -9.13 -13.16 -3.32
C GLY A 372 -10.13 -12.34 -4.14
N GLU A 373 -10.17 -12.49 -5.46
CA GLU A 373 -11.11 -11.84 -6.36
C GLU A 373 -12.57 -12.15 -6.01
N GLN A 374 -12.81 -13.36 -5.50
CA GLN A 374 -14.16 -13.87 -5.22
C GLN A 374 -14.86 -13.12 -4.09
N VAL A 375 -14.10 -12.57 -3.15
CA VAL A 375 -14.65 -12.00 -1.91
C VAL A 375 -15.46 -10.73 -2.19
N HIS A 376 -14.87 -9.75 -2.84
CA HIS A 376 -15.57 -8.49 -3.12
C HIS A 376 -16.60 -8.66 -4.25
N TRP A 377 -16.37 -9.55 -5.21
CA TRP A 377 -17.38 -9.89 -6.20
C TRP A 377 -18.63 -10.47 -5.54
N MET A 378 -18.47 -11.43 -4.62
CA MET A 378 -19.60 -12.00 -3.89
C MET A 378 -20.28 -10.99 -2.96
N LEU A 379 -19.52 -10.08 -2.33
CA LEU A 379 -20.08 -9.01 -1.49
C LEU A 379 -20.97 -8.07 -2.32
N VAL A 380 -20.52 -7.66 -3.50
CA VAL A 380 -21.32 -6.82 -4.42
C VAL A 380 -22.53 -7.57 -4.92
N THR A 381 -22.39 -8.86 -5.24
CA THR A 381 -23.51 -9.73 -5.60
C THR A 381 -24.57 -9.80 -4.49
N LEU A 382 -24.12 -9.99 -3.24
CA LEU A 382 -25.01 -10.00 -2.07
C LEU A 382 -25.72 -8.64 -1.89
N ALA A 383 -24.99 -7.53 -2.00
CA ALA A 383 -25.59 -6.19 -1.94
C ALA A 383 -26.59 -5.93 -3.07
N ALA A 384 -26.36 -6.47 -4.26
CA ALA A 384 -27.28 -6.40 -5.40
C ALA A 384 -28.57 -7.22 -5.12
N MET A 385 -28.42 -8.42 -4.54
CA MET A 385 -29.57 -9.25 -4.14
C MET A 385 -30.46 -8.56 -3.09
N LEU A 386 -29.90 -7.70 -2.26
CA LEU A 386 -30.65 -6.89 -1.30
C LEU A 386 -31.34 -5.66 -1.95
N GLY A 387 -31.02 -5.32 -3.21
CA GLY A 387 -31.65 -4.24 -3.95
C GLY A 387 -31.36 -2.83 -3.43
N GLN A 388 -30.31 -2.64 -2.61
CA GLN A 388 -30.08 -1.39 -1.89
C GLN A 388 -28.92 -0.53 -2.44
N ILE A 389 -28.22 -0.99 -3.46
CA ILE A 389 -27.14 -0.23 -4.09
C ILE A 389 -27.71 1.07 -4.69
N GLY A 390 -27.07 2.19 -4.41
CA GLY A 390 -27.50 3.53 -4.84
C GLY A 390 -28.60 4.16 -3.98
N LEU A 391 -29.11 3.47 -2.97
CA LEU A 391 -30.01 4.07 -1.99
C LEU A 391 -29.23 4.78 -0.88
N PRO A 392 -29.73 5.90 -0.35
CA PRO A 392 -29.14 6.54 0.82
C PRO A 392 -28.98 5.55 1.97
N GLY A 393 -27.73 5.36 2.41
CA GLY A 393 -27.40 4.52 3.55
C GLY A 393 -27.50 3.00 3.35
N GLY A 394 -27.76 2.53 2.11
CA GLY A 394 -27.78 1.11 1.77
C GLY A 394 -26.69 0.73 0.77
N GLY A 395 -26.58 -0.58 0.48
CA GLY A 395 -25.64 -1.13 -0.48
C GLY A 395 -24.31 -1.58 0.12
N PHE A 396 -23.20 -1.21 -0.52
CA PHE A 396 -21.87 -1.64 -0.06
C PHE A 396 -20.88 -0.49 -0.07
N GLY A 397 -19.75 -0.69 0.63
CA GLY A 397 -18.60 0.23 0.60
C GLY A 397 -17.29 -0.49 0.90
N LEU A 398 -16.31 -0.33 0.01
CA LEU A 398 -15.04 -1.06 0.10
C LEU A 398 -13.92 -0.26 0.78
N SER A 399 -14.17 0.99 1.21
CA SER A 399 -13.10 1.87 1.68
C SER A 399 -13.42 2.70 2.93
N TYR A 400 -14.47 2.39 3.67
CA TYR A 400 -14.74 3.07 4.97
C TYR A 400 -13.63 2.86 6.00
N HIS A 401 -12.85 1.79 5.86
CA HIS A 401 -11.72 1.47 6.72
C HIS A 401 -10.40 2.12 6.27
N TYR A 402 -10.39 2.90 5.19
CA TYR A 402 -9.16 3.44 4.61
C TYR A 402 -9.21 4.97 4.53
N CYS A 403 -8.27 5.61 5.21
CA CYS A 403 -8.00 7.06 5.11
C CYS A 403 -9.27 7.93 5.20
N SER A 404 -10.18 7.60 6.13
CA SER A 404 -11.48 8.27 6.33
C SER A 404 -12.41 8.22 5.10
N GLY A 405 -12.45 7.08 4.37
CA GLY A 405 -13.40 6.88 3.28
C GLY A 405 -14.84 7.15 3.71
N GLY A 406 -15.57 7.96 2.92
CA GLY A 406 -16.90 8.48 3.27
C GLY A 406 -16.89 9.87 3.92
N ALA A 407 -15.72 10.42 4.27
CA ALA A 407 -15.61 11.83 4.66
C ALA A 407 -16.02 12.72 3.48
N PRO A 408 -16.91 13.70 3.67
CA PRO A 408 -17.37 14.56 2.59
C PRO A 408 -16.22 15.38 1.99
N THR A 409 -16.12 15.39 0.65
CA THR A 409 -15.06 16.09 -0.08
C THR A 409 -15.25 17.61 -0.02
N ALA A 410 -14.23 18.33 0.42
CA ALA A 410 -14.22 19.79 0.42
C ALA A 410 -14.11 20.36 -1.00
N ASN A 411 -14.52 21.61 -1.17
CA ASN A 411 -14.30 22.37 -2.41
C ASN A 411 -12.85 22.92 -2.43
N ALA A 412 -11.91 22.02 -2.73
CA ALA A 412 -10.49 22.21 -2.44
C ALA A 412 -9.61 22.40 -3.67
N ALA A 413 -8.45 23.01 -3.44
CA ALA A 413 -7.32 22.91 -4.33
C ALA A 413 -6.65 21.53 -4.13
N ILE A 414 -6.59 20.72 -5.19
CA ILE A 414 -5.99 19.38 -5.16
C ILE A 414 -4.62 19.44 -5.82
N LEU A 415 -3.60 19.11 -5.04
CA LEU A 415 -2.22 19.04 -5.53
C LEU A 415 -2.03 17.81 -6.43
N ALA A 416 -1.17 17.94 -7.44
CA ALA A 416 -0.75 16.79 -8.23
C ALA A 416 -0.07 15.74 -7.36
N GLY A 417 -0.20 14.45 -7.72
CA GLY A 417 0.28 13.32 -6.92
C GLY A 417 1.82 13.18 -6.84
N GLY A 418 2.57 14.04 -7.52
CA GLY A 418 4.03 14.05 -7.56
C GLY A 418 4.54 14.56 -8.90
N ALA A 419 5.84 14.37 -9.16
CA ALA A 419 6.48 14.81 -10.39
C ALA A 419 5.80 14.26 -11.66
N PRO A 420 5.69 15.03 -12.73
CA PRO A 420 5.19 14.55 -14.01
C PRO A 420 6.02 13.39 -14.53
N ILE A 421 5.36 12.31 -14.95
CA ILE A 421 6.00 11.18 -15.62
C ILE A 421 6.28 11.60 -17.08
N LEU A 422 7.53 11.42 -17.51
CA LEU A 422 7.96 11.71 -18.87
C LEU A 422 7.88 10.45 -19.73
N THR A 423 7.76 10.64 -21.04
CA THR A 423 7.90 9.52 -21.99
C THR A 423 9.34 9.01 -21.98
N PRO A 424 9.57 7.68 -22.07
CA PRO A 424 10.91 7.13 -22.16
C PRO A 424 11.71 7.71 -23.32
N ALA A 425 12.97 8.07 -23.08
CA ALA A 425 13.87 8.51 -24.11
C ALA A 425 14.14 7.38 -25.11
N ASN A 426 14.33 7.71 -26.37
CA ASN A 426 14.76 6.75 -27.37
C ASN A 426 16.26 6.45 -27.17
N THR A 427 16.58 5.28 -26.63
CA THR A 427 17.95 4.81 -26.41
C THR A 427 18.54 4.06 -27.60
N GLY A 428 17.81 3.97 -28.72
CA GLY A 428 18.19 3.16 -29.87
C GLY A 428 17.95 1.66 -29.72
N LYS A 429 17.48 1.22 -28.56
CA LYS A 429 17.07 -0.18 -28.33
C LYS A 429 15.54 -0.28 -28.33
N ASN A 430 15.01 -1.07 -29.26
CA ASN A 430 13.57 -1.33 -29.34
C ASN A 430 13.16 -2.37 -28.30
N TRP A 431 12.17 -2.04 -27.50
CA TRP A 431 11.54 -2.97 -26.55
C TRP A 431 10.41 -3.71 -27.25
N THR A 432 10.63 -4.97 -27.55
CA THR A 432 9.63 -5.85 -28.16
C THR A 432 9.11 -6.88 -27.15
N PRO A 433 8.03 -7.61 -27.44
CA PRO A 433 7.51 -8.66 -26.56
C PRO A 433 8.54 -9.75 -26.21
N GLU A 434 9.56 -9.97 -27.06
CA GLU A 434 10.61 -10.96 -26.82
C GLU A 434 11.50 -10.61 -25.64
N GLN A 435 11.70 -9.31 -25.34
CA GLN A 435 12.43 -8.86 -24.17
C GLN A 435 11.60 -8.94 -22.86
N GLY A 436 10.32 -9.24 -22.97
CA GLY A 436 9.42 -9.35 -21.84
C GLY A 436 8.53 -8.13 -21.62
N SER A 437 7.68 -8.19 -20.61
CA SER A 437 6.69 -7.17 -20.31
C SER A 437 7.32 -5.92 -19.69
N LYS A 438 6.77 -4.76 -20.04
CA LYS A 438 7.13 -3.47 -19.44
C LYS A 438 6.60 -3.32 -18.02
N THR A 439 5.66 -4.17 -17.63
CA THR A 439 4.95 -4.07 -16.34
C THR A 439 4.73 -5.46 -15.78
N ILE A 440 5.02 -5.63 -14.48
CA ILE A 440 4.88 -6.89 -13.76
C ILE A 440 3.93 -6.66 -12.56
N PRO A 441 2.98 -7.55 -12.27
CA PRO A 441 2.23 -7.48 -11.03
C PRO A 441 3.16 -7.44 -9.82
N VAL A 442 2.92 -6.54 -8.86
CA VAL A 442 3.83 -6.34 -7.71
C VAL A 442 4.09 -7.62 -6.93
N ALA A 443 3.14 -8.54 -6.90
CA ALA A 443 3.28 -9.84 -6.23
C ALA A 443 4.03 -10.90 -7.05
N ARG A 444 4.49 -10.58 -8.27
CA ARG A 444 5.24 -11.50 -9.16
C ARG A 444 6.70 -11.09 -9.37
N ILE A 445 7.21 -10.17 -8.57
CA ILE A 445 8.59 -9.66 -8.71
C ILE A 445 9.64 -10.76 -8.47
N VAL A 446 9.44 -11.59 -7.45
CA VAL A 446 10.33 -12.72 -7.16
C VAL A 446 10.25 -13.77 -8.26
N ASP A 447 9.05 -14.08 -8.70
CA ASP A 447 8.79 -15.01 -9.80
C ASP A 447 9.49 -14.56 -11.09
N MET A 448 9.40 -13.27 -11.43
CA MET A 448 10.13 -12.67 -12.55
C MET A 448 11.65 -12.90 -12.46
N MET A 449 12.23 -12.71 -11.27
CA MET A 449 13.67 -12.88 -11.08
C MET A 449 14.10 -14.36 -11.13
N GLU A 450 13.22 -15.27 -10.77
CA GLU A 450 13.51 -16.70 -10.79
C GLU A 450 13.32 -17.33 -12.16
N HIS A 451 12.37 -16.80 -12.95
CA HIS A 451 11.93 -17.38 -14.22
C HIS A 451 12.04 -16.42 -15.42
N PRO A 452 13.20 -15.76 -15.65
CA PRO A 452 13.35 -14.84 -16.77
C PRO A 452 13.06 -15.54 -18.09
N GLY A 453 12.26 -14.89 -18.95
CA GLY A 453 11.86 -15.42 -20.27
C GLY A 453 10.65 -16.35 -20.23
N GLU A 454 10.20 -16.82 -19.09
CA GLU A 454 8.97 -17.61 -18.98
C GLU A 454 7.72 -16.74 -19.15
N THR A 455 6.62 -17.38 -19.55
CA THR A 455 5.33 -16.70 -19.71
C THR A 455 4.34 -17.18 -18.67
N TYR A 456 3.51 -16.25 -18.19
CA TYR A 456 2.40 -16.53 -17.30
C TYR A 456 1.11 -15.84 -17.77
N GLU A 457 -0.02 -16.32 -17.31
CA GLU A 457 -1.31 -15.71 -17.63
C GLU A 457 -1.66 -14.60 -16.63
N PHE A 458 -2.11 -13.47 -17.15
CA PHE A 458 -2.52 -12.32 -16.37
C PHE A 458 -3.63 -11.56 -17.09
N ASN A 459 -4.80 -11.48 -16.48
CA ASN A 459 -5.95 -10.68 -16.96
C ASN A 459 -6.28 -10.91 -18.44
N GLY A 460 -6.42 -12.18 -18.83
CA GLY A 460 -6.77 -12.58 -20.20
C GLY A 460 -5.62 -12.46 -21.20
N THR A 461 -4.42 -12.15 -20.76
CA THR A 461 -3.22 -12.03 -21.61
C THR A 461 -2.10 -12.96 -21.15
N LYS A 462 -1.18 -13.26 -22.05
CA LYS A 462 0.08 -13.92 -21.72
C LYS A 462 1.17 -12.86 -21.57
N VAL A 463 1.84 -12.89 -20.43
CA VAL A 463 2.90 -11.94 -20.05
C VAL A 463 4.21 -12.69 -19.93
N LYS A 464 5.28 -12.14 -20.52
CA LYS A 464 6.62 -12.71 -20.45
C LYS A 464 7.48 -11.96 -19.44
N TYR A 465 8.18 -12.67 -18.58
CA TYR A 465 9.11 -12.08 -17.63
C TYR A 465 10.37 -11.55 -18.32
N PRO A 466 10.78 -10.28 -18.10
CA PRO A 466 12.07 -9.78 -18.52
C PRO A 466 13.22 -10.35 -17.69
N ASP A 467 14.44 -10.37 -18.26
CA ASP A 467 15.66 -10.76 -17.54
C ASP A 467 16.29 -9.53 -16.86
N VAL A 468 15.98 -9.32 -15.59
CA VAL A 468 16.39 -8.16 -14.80
C VAL A 468 17.78 -8.37 -14.20
N LYS A 469 18.69 -7.39 -14.39
CA LYS A 469 20.05 -7.34 -13.84
C LYS A 469 20.21 -6.32 -12.73
N LEU A 470 19.46 -5.22 -12.80
CA LEU A 470 19.49 -4.14 -11.83
C LEU A 470 18.11 -3.90 -11.24
N SER A 471 18.02 -3.88 -9.91
CA SER A 471 16.82 -3.42 -9.21
C SER A 471 17.11 -2.10 -8.49
N TYR A 472 16.24 -1.09 -8.70
CA TYR A 472 16.35 0.20 -8.03
C TYR A 472 15.10 0.44 -7.19
N TRP A 473 15.27 0.56 -5.87
CA TRP A 473 14.15 0.64 -4.94
C TRP A 473 14.18 1.91 -4.10
N VAL A 474 13.04 2.58 -4.04
CA VAL A 474 12.81 3.77 -3.24
C VAL A 474 11.40 3.75 -2.66
N GLY A 475 11.19 4.25 -1.46
CA GLY A 475 9.87 4.40 -0.86
C GLY A 475 9.13 3.08 -0.65
N GLY A 476 9.80 2.10 -0.06
CA GLY A 476 9.21 0.81 0.29
C GLY A 476 10.24 -0.14 0.88
N ASN A 477 9.78 -1.23 1.49
CA ASN A 477 10.62 -2.21 2.16
C ASN A 477 10.22 -3.64 1.71
N PRO A 478 10.60 -4.07 0.49
CA PRO A 478 10.19 -5.35 -0.08
C PRO A 478 10.62 -6.55 0.79
N PHE A 479 11.71 -6.44 1.56
CA PHE A 479 12.12 -7.46 2.51
C PHE A 479 11.31 -7.45 3.83
N THR A 480 10.11 -6.85 3.82
CA THR A 480 9.08 -6.99 4.86
C THR A 480 7.68 -7.16 4.30
N HIS A 481 7.39 -6.71 3.07
CA HIS A 481 6.04 -6.79 2.51
C HIS A 481 5.86 -7.82 1.39
N HIS A 482 6.95 -8.31 0.75
CA HIS A 482 6.82 -9.37 -0.24
C HIS A 482 6.67 -10.74 0.44
N GLN A 483 5.87 -11.60 -0.15
CA GLN A 483 5.64 -12.96 0.35
C GLN A 483 6.84 -13.88 0.07
N ASP A 484 6.92 -15.00 0.81
CA ASP A 484 7.99 -16.00 0.76
C ASP A 484 9.40 -15.40 0.86
N ARG A 485 9.74 -14.96 2.06
CA ARG A 485 11.04 -14.34 2.35
C ARG A 485 12.23 -15.19 1.93
N ASN A 486 12.13 -16.49 2.12
CA ASN A 486 13.24 -17.40 1.84
C ASN A 486 13.48 -17.53 0.33
N ARG A 487 12.41 -17.57 -0.46
CA ARG A 487 12.47 -17.54 -1.92
C ARG A 487 12.99 -16.17 -2.41
N GLN A 488 12.54 -15.07 -1.81
CA GLN A 488 13.01 -13.73 -2.15
C GLN A 488 14.52 -13.56 -1.93
N VAL A 489 15.08 -14.05 -0.82
CA VAL A 489 16.54 -13.99 -0.56
C VAL A 489 17.33 -14.68 -1.67
N GLN A 490 16.83 -15.79 -2.21
CA GLN A 490 17.47 -16.49 -3.33
C GLN A 490 17.34 -15.73 -4.63
N ALA A 491 16.14 -15.21 -4.93
CA ALA A 491 15.87 -14.47 -6.17
C ALA A 491 16.75 -13.21 -6.28
N TRP A 492 16.91 -12.46 -5.20
CA TRP A 492 17.76 -11.27 -5.19
C TRP A 492 19.25 -11.55 -5.45
N ARG A 493 19.72 -12.78 -5.25
CA ARG A 493 21.09 -13.17 -5.61
C ARG A 493 21.35 -13.19 -7.12
N LYS A 494 20.28 -13.23 -7.94
CA LYS A 494 20.41 -13.20 -9.40
C LYS A 494 20.65 -11.80 -9.96
N LEU A 495 20.46 -10.76 -9.16
CA LEU A 495 20.73 -9.38 -9.57
C LEU A 495 22.24 -9.09 -9.61
N ASP A 496 22.69 -8.37 -10.64
CA ASP A 496 24.03 -7.79 -10.65
C ASP A 496 24.15 -6.69 -9.60
N THR A 497 23.10 -5.86 -9.49
CA THR A 497 23.11 -4.70 -8.60
C THR A 497 21.73 -4.43 -8.02
N PHE A 498 21.72 -4.11 -6.71
CA PHE A 498 20.54 -3.65 -6.00
C PHE A 498 20.81 -2.30 -5.34
N ILE A 499 20.11 -1.24 -5.78
CA ILE A 499 20.25 0.14 -5.30
C ILE A 499 19.04 0.49 -4.45
N VAL A 500 19.29 1.12 -3.29
CA VAL A 500 18.23 1.52 -2.34
C VAL A 500 18.45 2.95 -1.86
N HIS A 501 17.38 3.75 -1.83
CA HIS A 501 17.32 4.95 -0.98
C HIS A 501 16.55 4.59 0.29
N ASP A 502 17.12 4.84 1.43
CA ASP A 502 16.44 4.69 2.71
C ASP A 502 17.07 5.60 3.77
N PHE A 503 16.35 5.92 4.82
CA PHE A 503 16.86 6.67 5.96
C PHE A 503 17.27 5.76 7.13
N GLN A 504 16.86 4.49 7.11
CA GLN A 504 17.19 3.48 8.12
C GLN A 504 17.75 2.20 7.50
N TRP A 505 18.54 1.46 8.26
CA TRP A 505 19.00 0.12 7.92
C TRP A 505 17.85 -0.91 8.00
N THR A 506 16.84 -0.71 7.18
CA THR A 506 15.74 -1.67 7.01
C THR A 506 16.26 -3.02 6.50
N PRO A 507 15.49 -4.10 6.62
CA PRO A 507 15.84 -5.38 5.98
C PRO A 507 16.16 -5.24 4.49
N THR A 508 15.50 -4.33 3.78
CA THR A 508 15.79 -4.04 2.37
C THR A 508 17.13 -3.36 2.18
N ALA A 509 17.43 -2.31 2.95
CA ALA A 509 18.72 -1.63 2.89
C ALA A 509 19.89 -2.59 3.17
N ARG A 510 19.72 -3.51 4.14
CA ARG A 510 20.74 -4.53 4.45
C ARG A 510 21.04 -5.49 3.31
N MET A 511 20.09 -5.68 2.38
CA MET A 511 20.24 -6.55 1.20
C MET A 511 20.79 -5.81 -0.03
N ALA A 512 20.97 -4.49 0.04
CA ALA A 512 21.42 -3.68 -1.09
C ALA A 512 22.93 -3.80 -1.36
N ASP A 513 23.35 -3.41 -2.56
CA ASP A 513 24.74 -3.21 -2.94
C ASP A 513 25.16 -1.75 -2.77
N ILE A 514 24.26 -0.81 -3.13
CA ILE A 514 24.49 0.63 -3.01
C ILE A 514 23.33 1.23 -2.22
N ILE A 515 23.65 1.99 -1.17
CA ILE A 515 22.69 2.60 -0.28
C ILE A 515 22.92 4.10 -0.22
N LEU A 516 21.88 4.87 -0.53
CA LEU A 516 21.90 6.32 -0.55
C LEU A 516 21.02 6.84 0.60
N PRO A 517 21.59 7.55 1.59
CA PRO A 517 20.86 8.00 2.76
C PRO A 517 19.88 9.13 2.41
N ALA A 518 18.58 8.86 2.56
CA ALA A 518 17.53 9.83 2.34
C ALA A 518 17.19 10.62 3.62
N THR A 519 16.64 11.83 3.46
CA THR A 519 16.08 12.63 4.55
C THR A 519 14.72 12.08 5.02
N THR A 520 14.38 12.34 6.27
CA THR A 520 13.02 12.18 6.82
C THR A 520 12.16 13.42 6.51
N THR A 521 10.85 13.37 6.78
CA THR A 521 9.96 14.54 6.62
C THR A 521 10.37 15.74 7.47
N ALA A 522 11.01 15.52 8.62
CA ALA A 522 11.46 16.59 9.50
C ALA A 522 12.68 17.37 8.93
N GLU A 523 13.39 16.80 7.98
CA GLU A 523 14.67 17.30 7.47
C GLU A 523 14.55 18.08 6.14
N ARG A 524 13.34 18.35 5.67
CA ARG A 524 13.07 18.94 4.34
C ARG A 524 11.75 19.71 4.29
N ASN A 525 11.58 20.53 3.26
CA ASN A 525 10.31 21.18 2.97
C ASN A 525 9.48 20.30 2.03
N ASP A 526 8.16 20.39 2.13
CA ASP A 526 7.24 19.78 1.19
C ASP A 526 5.85 20.47 1.23
N ILE A 527 4.90 19.96 0.49
CA ILE A 527 3.51 20.41 0.45
C ILE A 527 2.60 19.18 0.30
N ASP A 528 1.47 19.13 1.00
CA ASP A 528 0.49 18.07 0.83
C ASP A 528 -0.95 18.52 1.07
N ASN A 529 -1.93 17.74 0.61
CA ASN A 529 -3.30 17.84 1.03
C ASN A 529 -3.52 17.09 2.36
N ILE A 530 -4.41 17.63 3.22
CA ILE A 530 -4.93 16.91 4.38
C ILE A 530 -6.19 16.16 3.97
N GLY A 531 -6.23 14.84 4.26
CA GLY A 531 -7.31 13.94 3.89
C GLY A 531 -7.19 13.36 2.48
N ASN A 532 -7.45 12.06 2.35
CA ASN A 532 -7.43 11.35 1.07
C ASN A 532 -8.75 11.48 0.30
N TYR A 533 -9.86 11.62 1.02
CA TYR A 533 -11.21 11.77 0.45
C TYR A 533 -11.79 13.15 0.73
N SER A 534 -11.53 13.71 1.91
CA SER A 534 -12.03 15.00 2.31
C SER A 534 -11.31 16.16 1.60
N TYR A 535 -10.00 16.06 1.37
CA TYR A 535 -9.16 17.17 0.89
C TYR A 535 -9.41 18.47 1.68
N SER A 536 -9.51 18.36 3.01
CA SER A 536 -9.98 19.44 3.89
C SER A 536 -9.06 20.66 3.91
N ALA A 537 -7.77 20.48 3.59
CA ALA A 537 -6.79 21.57 3.57
C ALA A 537 -5.61 21.28 2.63
N VAL A 538 -4.82 22.33 2.35
CA VAL A 538 -3.43 22.24 1.83
C VAL A 538 -2.50 22.71 2.92
N LEU A 539 -1.43 21.97 3.16
CA LEU A 539 -0.45 22.16 4.22
C LEU A 539 0.95 22.47 3.65
N ALA A 540 1.60 23.51 4.16
CA ALA A 540 3.03 23.75 3.99
C ALA A 540 3.80 22.95 5.03
N MET A 541 4.51 21.91 4.60
CA MET A 541 5.35 21.07 5.46
C MET A 541 6.74 21.70 5.51
N LYS A 542 7.04 22.42 6.59
CA LYS A 542 8.29 23.16 6.70
C LYS A 542 9.38 22.30 7.32
N GLN A 543 10.61 22.46 6.85
CA GLN A 543 11.78 21.78 7.41
C GLN A 543 11.93 22.13 8.89
N VAL A 544 12.01 21.10 9.74
CA VAL A 544 12.14 21.23 11.20
C VAL A 544 13.61 21.36 11.60
N ILE A 545 14.48 20.50 11.03
CA ILE A 545 15.92 20.47 11.32
C ILE A 545 16.73 20.29 10.03
N ASP A 546 18.04 20.60 10.12
CA ASP A 546 18.96 20.25 9.04
C ASP A 546 19.09 18.73 8.88
N PRO A 547 19.42 18.24 7.67
CA PRO A 547 19.65 16.83 7.42
C PRO A 547 20.69 16.22 8.38
N VAL A 548 20.38 15.07 8.95
CA VAL A 548 21.27 14.36 9.87
C VAL A 548 22.33 13.58 9.08
N GLY A 549 23.58 13.67 9.50
CA GLY A 549 24.70 13.07 8.79
C GLY A 549 24.92 13.72 7.42
N GLU A 550 25.08 12.90 6.41
CA GLU A 550 25.16 13.33 5.01
C GLU A 550 23.88 13.02 4.21
N SER A 551 22.73 12.86 4.89
CA SER A 551 21.47 12.58 4.20
C SER A 551 21.10 13.68 3.21
N ARG A 552 20.52 13.29 2.07
CA ARG A 552 20.02 14.20 1.04
C ARG A 552 18.56 13.92 0.71
N ASN A 553 17.86 14.94 0.22
CA ASN A 553 16.51 14.76 -0.31
C ASN A 553 16.53 13.82 -1.52
N ASP A 554 15.53 12.95 -1.66
CA ASP A 554 15.43 12.06 -2.82
C ASP A 554 15.49 12.83 -4.13
N TYR A 555 14.83 13.99 -4.22
CA TYR A 555 14.89 14.86 -5.39
C TYR A 555 16.33 15.25 -5.75
N ASP A 556 17.13 15.69 -4.77
CA ASP A 556 18.53 16.09 -5.00
C ASP A 556 19.42 14.90 -5.36
N ILE A 557 19.16 13.72 -4.78
CA ILE A 557 19.86 12.48 -5.15
C ILE A 557 19.61 12.16 -6.62
N PHE A 558 18.34 12.14 -7.05
CA PHE A 558 17.98 11.87 -8.45
C PHE A 558 18.51 12.95 -9.41
N ARG A 559 18.48 14.21 -9.00
CA ARG A 559 19.06 15.31 -9.77
C ARG A 559 20.57 15.13 -9.97
N GLY A 560 21.28 14.71 -8.91
CA GLY A 560 22.71 14.39 -8.98
C GLY A 560 23.03 13.22 -9.92
N ILE A 561 22.19 12.19 -9.93
CA ILE A 561 22.31 11.06 -10.89
C ILE A 561 21.99 11.52 -12.32
N ALA A 562 20.91 12.32 -12.50
CA ALA A 562 20.52 12.87 -13.80
C ALA A 562 21.61 13.76 -14.42
N SER A 563 22.35 14.52 -13.60
CA SER A 563 23.49 15.32 -14.02
C SER A 563 24.59 14.43 -14.60
N ARG A 564 24.93 13.32 -13.95
CA ARG A 564 25.95 12.36 -14.41
C ARG A 564 25.52 11.59 -15.65
N LEU A 565 24.23 11.40 -15.82
CA LEU A 565 23.63 10.78 -17.00
C LEU A 565 23.44 11.77 -18.17
N GLY A 566 23.64 13.09 -17.93
CA GLY A 566 23.61 14.13 -18.95
C GLY A 566 22.24 14.73 -19.26
N PHE A 567 21.24 14.55 -18.41
CA PHE A 567 19.88 15.08 -18.63
C PHE A 567 19.29 15.83 -17.41
N GLU A 568 20.14 16.43 -16.56
CA GLU A 568 19.69 17.18 -15.38
C GLU A 568 18.69 18.28 -15.72
N ALA A 569 18.93 19.04 -16.78
CA ALA A 569 18.02 20.13 -17.19
C ALA A 569 16.61 19.63 -17.54
N ALA A 570 16.50 18.49 -18.22
CA ALA A 570 15.23 17.86 -18.54
C ALA A 570 14.57 17.25 -17.28
N PHE A 571 15.38 16.73 -16.36
CA PHE A 571 14.87 16.17 -15.10
C PHE A 571 14.33 17.25 -14.17
N SER A 572 15.09 18.32 -13.94
CA SER A 572 14.77 19.36 -12.95
C SER A 572 13.87 20.47 -13.51
N GLU A 573 13.83 20.67 -14.84
CA GLU A 573 13.23 21.83 -15.49
C GLU A 573 13.73 23.16 -14.89
N GLY A 574 14.99 23.15 -14.40
CA GLY A 574 15.62 24.31 -13.75
C GLY A 574 15.09 24.64 -12.35
N ARG A 575 14.26 23.77 -11.74
CA ARG A 575 13.69 23.99 -10.40
C ARG A 575 14.52 23.29 -9.35
N ASP A 576 14.57 23.89 -8.17
CA ASP A 576 14.97 23.27 -6.91
C ASP A 576 13.75 22.76 -6.12
N GLU A 577 13.94 22.32 -4.88
CA GLU A 577 12.87 21.87 -3.98
C GLU A 577 11.74 22.92 -3.87
N MET A 578 12.07 24.16 -3.53
CA MET A 578 11.09 25.22 -3.35
C MET A 578 10.42 25.63 -4.67
N GLY A 579 11.15 25.59 -5.77
CA GLY A 579 10.61 25.80 -7.11
C GLY A 579 9.55 24.75 -7.48
N TRP A 580 9.74 23.50 -7.10
CA TRP A 580 8.73 22.45 -7.29
C TRP A 580 7.54 22.59 -6.35
N ILE A 581 7.77 22.93 -5.08
CA ILE A 581 6.67 23.20 -4.12
C ILE A 581 5.78 24.33 -4.64
N ARG A 582 6.39 25.43 -5.08
CA ARG A 582 5.66 26.57 -5.70
C ARG A 582 4.91 26.13 -6.95
N ASN A 583 5.52 25.35 -7.82
CA ASN A 583 4.88 24.84 -9.04
C ASN A 583 3.62 24.01 -8.75
N PHE A 584 3.68 23.09 -7.78
CA PHE A 584 2.51 22.32 -7.37
C PHE A 584 1.41 23.18 -6.76
N TYR A 585 1.79 24.15 -5.94
CA TYR A 585 0.85 25.09 -5.35
C TYR A 585 0.15 25.94 -6.42
N ASP A 586 0.91 26.57 -7.31
CA ASP A 586 0.37 27.46 -8.34
C ASP A 586 -0.56 26.71 -9.30
N ALA A 587 -0.21 25.51 -9.69
CA ALA A 587 -1.07 24.65 -10.52
C ALA A 587 -2.40 24.33 -9.82
N ALA A 588 -2.36 23.98 -8.53
CA ALA A 588 -3.55 23.70 -7.74
C ALA A 588 -4.39 24.96 -7.50
N ALA A 589 -3.76 26.10 -7.23
CA ALA A 589 -4.43 27.39 -7.04
C ALA A 589 -5.14 27.85 -8.33
N ASN A 590 -4.51 27.69 -9.49
CA ASN A 590 -5.12 27.99 -10.79
C ASN A 590 -6.34 27.10 -11.07
N SER A 591 -6.25 25.80 -10.75
CA SER A 591 -7.38 24.87 -10.86
C SER A 591 -8.52 25.23 -9.90
N ALA A 592 -8.19 25.63 -8.67
CA ALA A 592 -9.16 26.06 -7.66
C ALA A 592 -9.88 27.35 -8.08
N LYS A 593 -9.14 28.32 -8.61
CA LYS A 593 -9.69 29.58 -9.15
C LYS A 593 -10.71 29.33 -10.26
N ALA A 594 -10.45 28.36 -11.14
CA ALA A 594 -11.41 27.99 -12.19
C ALA A 594 -12.74 27.41 -11.63
N LYS A 595 -12.71 26.93 -10.38
CA LYS A 595 -13.88 26.44 -9.62
C LYS A 595 -14.48 27.51 -8.68
N GLY A 596 -14.00 28.75 -8.74
CA GLY A 596 -14.45 29.85 -7.87
C GLY A 596 -13.86 29.80 -6.45
N VAL A 597 -12.81 29.04 -6.21
CA VAL A 597 -12.12 28.97 -4.92
C VAL A 597 -10.95 29.96 -4.91
N ALA A 598 -11.00 30.94 -4.00
CA ALA A 598 -9.92 31.91 -3.83
C ALA A 598 -8.77 31.30 -3.02
N MET A 599 -7.53 31.46 -3.49
CA MET A 599 -6.31 31.08 -2.83
C MET A 599 -5.42 32.34 -2.63
N PRO A 600 -4.67 32.43 -1.51
CA PRO A 600 -3.63 33.46 -1.39
C PRO A 600 -2.51 33.24 -2.42
N ASP A 601 -1.59 34.17 -2.54
CA ASP A 601 -0.33 33.90 -3.23
C ASP A 601 0.52 32.88 -2.45
N PHE A 602 1.52 32.34 -3.11
CA PHE A 602 2.37 31.31 -2.52
C PHE A 602 3.06 31.76 -1.22
N ASP A 603 3.56 33.00 -1.18
CA ASP A 603 4.30 33.49 -0.03
C ASP A 603 3.38 33.70 1.18
N GLY A 604 2.16 34.17 0.94
CA GLY A 604 1.09 34.26 1.94
C GLY A 604 0.68 32.90 2.48
N PHE A 605 0.48 31.92 1.61
CA PHE A 605 0.23 30.53 2.00
C PHE A 605 1.39 29.94 2.81
N TRP A 606 2.62 30.06 2.30
CA TRP A 606 3.79 29.49 2.96
C TRP A 606 4.00 30.09 4.36
N LYS A 607 3.75 31.39 4.51
CA LYS A 607 3.79 32.06 5.80
C LYS A 607 2.69 31.54 6.74
N ALA A 608 1.45 31.45 6.26
CA ALA A 608 0.30 30.96 7.05
C ALA A 608 0.43 29.50 7.49
N GLY A 609 1.06 28.65 6.67
CA GLY A 609 1.32 27.24 6.97
C GLY A 609 0.24 26.30 6.44
N PHE A 610 -1.01 26.72 6.33
CA PHE A 610 -2.09 25.89 5.78
C PHE A 610 -3.26 26.76 5.28
N ILE A 611 -4.11 26.15 4.44
CA ILE A 611 -5.39 26.70 3.98
C ILE A 611 -6.45 25.63 4.09
N GLU A 612 -7.56 25.93 4.78
CA GLU A 612 -8.72 25.04 4.89
C GLU A 612 -9.76 25.35 3.83
N PHE A 613 -10.52 24.35 3.43
CA PHE A 613 -11.56 24.48 2.42
C PHE A 613 -12.93 24.10 2.96
N PRO A 614 -13.98 24.81 2.57
CA PRO A 614 -15.34 24.50 3.00
C PRO A 614 -15.84 23.21 2.33
N VAL A 615 -16.60 22.43 3.09
CA VAL A 615 -17.31 21.26 2.59
C VAL A 615 -18.68 21.70 2.05
N PRO A 616 -18.97 21.54 0.74
CA PRO A 616 -20.26 21.91 0.16
C PRO A 616 -21.37 20.95 0.62
N GLU A 617 -22.59 21.47 0.72
CA GLU A 617 -23.76 20.66 1.15
C GLU A 617 -24.01 19.45 0.25
N ALA A 618 -23.75 19.57 -1.04
CA ALA A 618 -23.87 18.46 -1.99
C ALA A 618 -22.94 17.28 -1.62
N ALA A 619 -21.71 17.55 -1.16
CA ALA A 619 -20.78 16.51 -0.76
C ALA A 619 -21.24 15.75 0.52
N LYS A 620 -21.94 16.46 1.42
CA LYS A 620 -22.53 15.83 2.62
C LYS A 620 -23.71 14.90 2.28
N LYS A 621 -24.30 15.05 1.09
CA LYS A 621 -25.43 14.28 0.59
C LYS A 621 -25.02 13.23 -0.46
N PHE A 622 -23.73 13.06 -0.69
CA PHE A 622 -23.22 12.15 -1.71
C PHE A 622 -23.61 10.70 -1.41
N VAL A 623 -24.24 10.05 -2.40
CA VAL A 623 -24.57 8.61 -2.39
C VAL A 623 -23.89 7.95 -3.57
N ARG A 624 -23.02 6.99 -3.29
CA ARG A 624 -22.38 6.17 -4.34
C ARG A 624 -23.43 5.43 -5.14
N TYR A 625 -23.35 5.44 -6.46
CA TYR A 625 -24.29 4.82 -7.40
C TYR A 625 -25.71 5.45 -7.47
N ALA A 626 -25.97 6.61 -6.84
CA ALA A 626 -27.30 7.24 -6.91
C ALA A 626 -27.72 7.52 -8.37
N ALA A 627 -26.85 8.16 -9.15
CA ALA A 627 -27.14 8.49 -10.55
C ALA A 627 -27.42 7.24 -11.42
N PHE A 628 -26.63 6.16 -11.22
CA PHE A 628 -26.87 4.87 -11.87
C PHE A 628 -28.24 4.29 -11.49
N ARG A 629 -28.62 4.38 -10.20
CA ARG A 629 -29.90 3.89 -9.72
C ARG A 629 -31.07 4.71 -10.26
N ASP A 630 -30.91 6.04 -10.35
CA ASP A 630 -31.98 6.92 -10.86
C ASP A 630 -32.27 6.65 -12.34
N ASP A 631 -31.24 6.51 -13.15
CA ASP A 631 -31.36 6.18 -14.58
C ASP A 631 -30.10 5.43 -15.06
N PRO A 632 -30.13 4.08 -15.11
CA PRO A 632 -29.02 3.25 -15.55
C PRO A 632 -28.69 3.39 -17.04
N LEU A 633 -29.62 3.90 -17.85
CA LEU A 633 -29.39 4.14 -19.28
C LEU A 633 -28.66 5.46 -19.54
N LEU A 634 -28.95 6.50 -18.76
CA LEU A 634 -28.26 7.77 -18.85
C LEU A 634 -26.93 7.75 -18.07
N ASN A 635 -26.82 6.92 -17.04
CA ASN A 635 -25.64 6.80 -16.19
C ASN A 635 -25.15 5.34 -16.11
N PRO A 636 -24.82 4.71 -17.25
CA PRO A 636 -24.39 3.31 -17.26
C PRO A 636 -23.07 3.16 -16.52
N LEU A 637 -22.85 1.98 -15.94
CA LEU A 637 -21.55 1.60 -15.38
C LEU A 637 -20.54 1.34 -16.51
N GLY A 638 -19.24 1.38 -16.18
CA GLY A 638 -18.15 1.12 -17.13
C GLY A 638 -17.99 -0.37 -17.52
N THR A 639 -18.93 -1.23 -17.20
CA THR A 639 -18.97 -2.65 -17.58
C THR A 639 -19.50 -2.81 -19.02
N PRO A 640 -19.24 -3.95 -19.70
CA PRO A 640 -19.79 -4.22 -21.04
C PRO A 640 -21.32 -4.15 -21.12
N SER A 641 -22.03 -4.55 -20.07
CA SER A 641 -23.50 -4.49 -19.98
C SER A 641 -24.04 -3.11 -19.58
N GLY A 642 -23.17 -2.20 -19.11
CA GLY A 642 -23.60 -0.95 -18.48
C GLY A 642 -24.22 -1.15 -17.09
N LYS A 643 -24.30 -2.39 -16.58
CA LYS A 643 -24.92 -2.81 -15.33
C LYS A 643 -23.90 -3.47 -14.40
N ILE A 644 -24.30 -3.83 -13.19
CA ILE A 644 -23.51 -4.64 -12.26
C ILE A 644 -23.44 -6.06 -12.81
N GLU A 645 -22.24 -6.58 -13.09
CA GLU A 645 -22.06 -7.93 -13.63
C GLU A 645 -21.93 -8.97 -12.53
N ILE A 646 -22.99 -9.68 -12.20
CA ILE A 646 -22.97 -10.88 -11.34
C ILE A 646 -22.35 -12.05 -12.09
N PHE A 647 -22.59 -12.14 -13.40
CA PHE A 647 -21.85 -12.99 -14.31
C PHE A 647 -21.14 -12.12 -15.35
N SER A 648 -19.82 -12.25 -15.44
CA SER A 648 -19.02 -11.53 -16.43
C SER A 648 -18.67 -12.43 -17.60
N GLN A 649 -19.27 -12.17 -18.75
CA GLN A 649 -18.97 -12.86 -20.01
C GLN A 649 -17.48 -12.66 -20.41
N THR A 650 -16.90 -11.53 -20.06
CA THR A 650 -15.50 -11.23 -20.35
C THR A 650 -14.56 -12.16 -19.58
N ILE A 651 -14.79 -12.35 -18.28
CA ILE A 651 -14.01 -13.28 -17.46
C ILE A 651 -14.24 -14.72 -17.92
N ALA A 652 -15.49 -15.11 -18.15
CA ALA A 652 -15.82 -16.47 -18.60
C ALA A 652 -15.08 -16.85 -19.89
N LYS A 653 -14.94 -15.92 -20.84
CA LYS A 653 -14.19 -16.13 -22.10
C LYS A 653 -12.69 -16.28 -21.92
N MET A 654 -12.10 -15.88 -20.78
CA MET A 654 -10.69 -16.13 -20.50
C MET A 654 -10.39 -17.61 -20.22
N GLY A 655 -11.42 -18.41 -19.88
CA GLY A 655 -11.30 -19.84 -19.66
C GLY A 655 -10.51 -20.23 -18.42
N TYR A 656 -10.46 -19.37 -17.42
CA TYR A 656 -9.77 -19.65 -16.17
C TYR A 656 -10.62 -20.53 -15.25
N ASP A 657 -10.04 -21.60 -14.71
CA ASP A 657 -10.70 -22.48 -13.74
C ASP A 657 -10.51 -22.01 -12.29
N ASP A 658 -9.65 -21.03 -12.06
CA ASP A 658 -9.38 -20.40 -10.77
C ASP A 658 -10.11 -19.05 -10.57
N CYS A 659 -10.70 -18.49 -11.64
CA CYS A 659 -11.60 -17.36 -11.60
C CYS A 659 -12.57 -17.44 -12.78
N ILE A 660 -13.72 -18.05 -12.56
CA ILE A 660 -14.75 -18.27 -13.58
C ILE A 660 -15.66 -17.05 -13.75
N GLY A 661 -16.68 -17.15 -14.58
CA GLY A 661 -17.56 -16.03 -14.94
C GLY A 661 -18.45 -15.47 -13.82
N HIS A 662 -18.55 -16.09 -12.66
CA HIS A 662 -19.34 -15.65 -11.51
C HIS A 662 -18.59 -15.93 -10.20
N PRO A 663 -18.99 -15.30 -9.06
CA PRO A 663 -18.36 -15.61 -7.79
C PRO A 663 -18.63 -17.06 -7.37
N GLU A 664 -17.60 -17.73 -6.88
CA GLU A 664 -17.65 -19.10 -6.38
C GLU A 664 -16.77 -19.27 -5.15
N TRP A 665 -17.05 -20.29 -4.34
CA TRP A 665 -16.14 -20.71 -3.28
C TRP A 665 -15.50 -22.04 -3.68
N LYS A 666 -14.19 -22.06 -3.61
CA LYS A 666 -13.36 -23.28 -3.75
C LYS A 666 -12.36 -23.34 -2.61
N GLU A 667 -12.02 -24.55 -2.19
CA GLU A 667 -11.00 -24.79 -1.17
C GLU A 667 -9.70 -24.08 -1.58
N PRO A 668 -9.11 -23.22 -0.71
CA PRO A 668 -7.81 -22.64 -0.95
C PRO A 668 -6.71 -23.70 -0.88
N PHE A 669 -5.50 -23.40 -1.40
CA PHE A 669 -4.39 -24.35 -1.38
C PHE A 669 -3.95 -24.74 0.04
N GLU A 670 -4.31 -23.94 1.05
CA GLU A 670 -3.96 -24.17 2.44
C GLU A 670 -5.03 -23.52 3.34
N ARG A 671 -5.64 -24.30 4.22
CA ARG A 671 -6.60 -23.80 5.22
C ARG A 671 -6.49 -24.65 6.48
N ALA A 672 -6.11 -24.02 7.60
CA ALA A 672 -5.89 -24.71 8.87
C ALA A 672 -7.13 -25.47 9.39
N SER A 673 -8.33 -24.96 9.11
CA SER A 673 -9.61 -25.58 9.51
C SER A 673 -10.10 -26.69 8.55
N ALA A 674 -9.37 -26.97 7.46
CA ALA A 674 -9.77 -28.02 6.52
C ALA A 674 -9.59 -29.42 7.15
N PRO A 675 -10.46 -30.40 6.81
CA PRO A 675 -10.26 -31.78 7.19
C PRO A 675 -8.86 -32.27 6.75
N GLY A 676 -8.11 -32.89 7.67
CA GLY A 676 -6.77 -33.42 7.35
C GLY A 676 -5.66 -32.39 7.21
N ALA A 677 -5.91 -31.09 7.49
CA ALA A 677 -4.87 -30.06 7.43
C ALA A 677 -3.64 -30.45 8.27
N LYS A 678 -2.44 -30.30 7.70
CA LYS A 678 -1.17 -30.59 8.36
C LYS A 678 -0.93 -29.67 9.56
N TYR A 679 -1.13 -28.38 9.34
CA TYR A 679 -1.00 -27.33 10.35
C TYR A 679 -2.37 -26.90 10.82
N LYS A 680 -2.56 -26.73 12.14
CA LYS A 680 -3.88 -26.54 12.76
C LYS A 680 -4.19 -25.12 13.14
N LEU A 681 -3.23 -24.19 12.99
CA LEU A 681 -3.43 -22.78 13.30
C LEU A 681 -3.33 -21.95 12.02
N HIS A 682 -4.37 -21.17 11.73
CA HIS A 682 -4.28 -20.09 10.75
C HIS A 682 -3.45 -18.95 11.31
N VAL A 683 -2.55 -18.35 10.51
CA VAL A 683 -1.81 -17.15 10.89
C VAL A 683 -2.46 -15.95 10.25
N ASN A 684 -3.18 -15.16 11.05
CA ASN A 684 -3.74 -13.90 10.61
C ASN A 684 -2.70 -12.77 10.73
N THR A 685 -2.52 -12.01 9.66
CA THR A 685 -1.58 -10.88 9.60
C THR A 685 -2.33 -9.57 9.76
N LYS A 686 -2.61 -9.20 11.01
CA LYS A 686 -3.31 -7.96 11.33
C LYS A 686 -2.41 -6.73 11.10
N HIS A 687 -3.02 -5.60 10.71
CA HIS A 687 -2.35 -4.29 10.71
C HIS A 687 -1.94 -3.93 12.15
N PRO A 688 -0.70 -3.51 12.40
CA PRO A 688 -0.25 -3.15 13.76
C PRO A 688 -0.83 -1.80 14.22
N ALA A 689 -1.09 -1.69 15.54
CA ALA A 689 -1.65 -0.47 16.13
C ALA A 689 -0.62 0.66 16.33
N LYS A 690 0.68 0.33 16.33
CA LYS A 690 1.75 1.28 16.68
C LYS A 690 2.84 1.39 15.62
N ARG A 691 2.51 1.06 14.39
CA ARG A 691 3.34 1.30 13.20
C ARG A 691 2.50 1.24 11.93
N LEU A 692 3.01 1.79 10.86
CA LEU A 692 2.45 1.66 9.52
C LEU A 692 3.25 0.59 8.76
N HIS A 693 2.68 -0.60 8.58
CA HIS A 693 3.39 -1.76 8.02
C HIS A 693 4.74 -1.97 8.71
N SER A 694 5.86 -1.78 8.02
CA SER A 694 7.21 -1.88 8.59
C SER A 694 7.79 -0.54 9.07
N GLN A 695 7.12 0.59 8.81
CA GLN A 695 7.57 1.90 9.30
C GLN A 695 7.39 1.96 10.82
N LEU A 696 8.28 2.67 11.51
CA LEU A 696 8.37 2.79 12.96
C LEU A 696 8.77 1.50 13.69
N CYS A 697 8.98 0.37 13.02
CA CYS A 697 9.47 -0.86 13.67
C CYS A 697 10.84 -0.65 14.33
N GLY A 698 11.69 0.22 13.78
CA GLY A 698 12.98 0.60 14.35
C GLY A 698 12.94 1.74 15.37
N THR A 699 11.81 2.02 16.03
CA THR A 699 11.63 3.10 17.02
C THR A 699 11.36 2.55 18.43
N SER A 700 11.40 3.42 19.43
CA SER A 700 11.09 3.08 20.83
C SER A 700 9.64 2.64 21.04
N LEU A 701 8.72 2.95 20.14
CA LEU A 701 7.34 2.43 20.19
C LEU A 701 7.28 0.91 20.30
N ARG A 702 8.28 0.22 19.70
CA ARG A 702 8.40 -1.23 19.77
C ARG A 702 8.39 -1.76 21.20
N ASP A 703 9.05 -1.07 22.12
CA ASP A 703 9.16 -1.51 23.51
C ASP A 703 7.81 -1.56 24.23
N SER A 704 6.83 -0.82 23.73
CA SER A 704 5.48 -0.75 24.30
C SER A 704 4.57 -1.93 23.93
N TYR A 705 4.93 -2.77 22.97
CA TYR A 705 4.07 -3.88 22.52
C TYR A 705 4.79 -5.23 22.37
N THR A 706 6.11 -5.25 22.26
CA THR A 706 6.87 -6.50 22.10
C THR A 706 6.86 -7.34 23.39
N VAL A 707 7.01 -8.64 23.23
CA VAL A 707 7.18 -9.59 24.32
C VAL A 707 8.61 -10.13 24.25
N GLN A 708 9.39 -9.91 25.31
CA GLN A 708 10.82 -10.22 25.32
C GLN A 708 11.58 -9.68 24.07
N GLY A 709 11.18 -8.50 23.60
CA GLY A 709 11.74 -7.82 22.43
C GLY A 709 11.28 -8.37 21.08
N ARG A 710 10.40 -9.37 21.02
CA ARG A 710 9.89 -10.01 19.79
C ARG A 710 8.48 -9.54 19.47
N GLU A 711 8.11 -9.63 18.21
CA GLU A 711 6.75 -9.35 17.73
C GLU A 711 5.75 -10.24 18.49
N PRO A 712 4.60 -9.70 18.95
CA PRO A 712 3.61 -10.51 19.65
C PRO A 712 2.95 -11.53 18.74
N CYS A 713 2.75 -12.74 19.24
CA CYS A 713 1.88 -13.77 18.71
C CYS A 713 0.65 -13.84 19.60
N LEU A 714 -0.48 -13.23 19.19
CA LEU A 714 -1.72 -13.30 19.97
C LEU A 714 -2.36 -14.67 19.75
N MET A 715 -2.72 -15.33 20.84
CA MET A 715 -3.27 -16.68 20.85
C MET A 715 -4.54 -16.73 21.69
N ASN A 716 -5.49 -17.57 21.25
CA ASN A 716 -6.58 -17.96 22.13
C ASN A 716 -6.02 -18.75 23.32
N PRO A 717 -6.48 -18.50 24.57
CA PRO A 717 -6.00 -19.24 25.75
C PRO A 717 -6.13 -20.76 25.63
N ALA A 718 -7.17 -21.28 24.96
CA ALA A 718 -7.37 -22.71 24.76
C ALA A 718 -6.28 -23.30 23.81
N ASP A 719 -5.92 -22.60 22.74
CA ASP A 719 -4.87 -23.02 21.82
C ASP A 719 -3.49 -23.00 22.47
N ALA A 720 -3.22 -22.03 23.34
CA ALA A 720 -2.00 -21.93 24.12
C ALA A 720 -1.89 -23.07 25.14
N ALA A 721 -2.96 -23.34 25.91
CA ALA A 721 -3.00 -24.42 26.89
C ALA A 721 -2.78 -25.79 26.25
N ALA A 722 -3.40 -26.04 25.09
CA ALA A 722 -3.21 -27.29 24.33
C ALA A 722 -1.76 -27.56 23.91
N ARG A 723 -0.91 -26.51 23.89
CA ARG A 723 0.51 -26.53 23.48
C ARG A 723 1.48 -26.34 24.65
N GLY A 724 0.99 -26.24 25.88
CA GLY A 724 1.81 -25.98 27.06
C GLY A 724 2.55 -24.63 27.03
N ILE A 725 1.98 -23.64 26.35
CA ILE A 725 2.52 -22.28 26.23
C ILE A 725 1.94 -21.42 27.35
N ALA A 726 2.79 -20.66 28.03
CA ALA A 726 2.40 -19.65 29.01
C ALA A 726 2.44 -18.22 28.41
N GLU A 727 1.66 -17.32 29.02
CA GLU A 727 1.71 -15.89 28.69
C GLU A 727 3.15 -15.35 28.86
N GLY A 728 3.65 -14.66 27.84
CA GLY A 728 5.01 -14.11 27.85
C GLY A 728 6.12 -15.08 27.43
N ASP A 729 5.82 -16.34 27.14
CA ASP A 729 6.81 -17.27 26.58
C ASP A 729 7.25 -16.77 25.19
N VAL A 730 8.52 -17.01 24.84
CA VAL A 730 8.93 -16.94 23.45
C VAL A 730 8.52 -18.21 22.74
N VAL A 731 7.87 -18.08 21.61
CA VAL A 731 7.38 -19.18 20.79
C VAL A 731 8.05 -19.20 19.43
N ARG A 732 8.18 -20.38 18.86
CA ARG A 732 8.51 -20.61 17.46
C ARG A 732 7.21 -20.81 16.68
N VAL A 733 7.00 -19.97 15.67
CA VAL A 733 5.92 -20.14 14.70
C VAL A 733 6.55 -20.66 13.41
N PHE A 734 6.04 -21.76 12.87
CA PHE A 734 6.70 -22.44 11.76
C PHE A 734 5.75 -23.23 10.85
N ASN A 735 6.19 -23.45 9.63
CA ASN A 735 5.62 -24.39 8.67
C ASN A 735 6.73 -24.92 7.74
N ASP A 736 6.37 -25.61 6.64
CA ASP A 736 7.36 -26.17 5.70
C ASP A 736 8.22 -25.13 4.99
N ARG A 737 7.79 -23.86 4.95
CA ARG A 737 8.49 -22.77 4.24
C ARG A 737 9.52 -22.09 5.11
N GLY A 738 9.27 -21.97 6.41
CA GLY A 738 10.18 -21.27 7.30
C GLY A 738 9.72 -21.21 8.74
N GLN A 739 10.44 -20.40 9.52
CA GLN A 739 10.25 -20.29 10.96
C GLN A 739 10.65 -18.92 11.50
N MET A 740 9.95 -18.48 12.54
CA MET A 740 10.26 -17.24 13.24
C MET A 740 10.02 -17.36 14.74
N LEU A 741 10.70 -16.51 15.51
CA LEU A 741 10.40 -16.30 16.92
C LEU A 741 9.40 -15.16 17.09
N ALA A 742 8.48 -15.35 18.04
CA ALA A 742 7.51 -14.34 18.47
C ALA A 742 7.28 -14.49 19.97
N GLY A 743 6.61 -13.52 20.59
CA GLY A 743 6.26 -13.60 22.01
C GLY A 743 4.79 -13.93 22.21
N ALA A 744 4.47 -14.95 22.99
CA ALA A 744 3.11 -15.37 23.26
C ALA A 744 2.36 -14.30 24.06
N LYS A 745 1.19 -13.91 23.58
CA LYS A 745 0.25 -13.03 24.25
C LYS A 745 -1.16 -13.57 24.12
N PHE A 746 -1.87 -13.72 25.23
CA PHE A 746 -3.18 -14.34 25.23
C PHE A 746 -4.29 -13.34 24.98
N SER A 747 -5.31 -13.73 24.22
CA SER A 747 -6.48 -12.91 23.98
C SER A 747 -7.71 -13.78 23.67
N ALA A 748 -8.78 -13.58 24.44
CA ALA A 748 -10.09 -14.14 24.14
C ALA A 748 -10.77 -13.46 22.94
N ASP A 749 -10.23 -12.33 22.45
CA ASP A 749 -10.70 -11.65 21.25
C ASP A 749 -10.22 -12.33 19.96
N VAL A 750 -9.35 -13.33 20.06
CA VAL A 750 -8.89 -14.17 18.94
C VAL A 750 -9.66 -15.48 18.97
N MET A 751 -10.32 -15.86 17.86
CA MET A 751 -11.03 -17.15 17.83
C MET A 751 -10.06 -18.31 17.95
N ALA A 752 -10.50 -19.45 18.46
CA ALA A 752 -9.70 -20.66 18.53
C ALA A 752 -9.36 -21.21 17.13
N GLY A 753 -8.21 -21.85 16.99
CA GLY A 753 -7.70 -22.39 15.72
C GLY A 753 -6.93 -21.37 14.88
N MET A 754 -6.58 -20.20 15.46
CA MET A 754 -5.72 -19.22 14.79
C MET A 754 -4.83 -18.47 15.77
N VAL A 755 -3.79 -17.86 15.20
CA VAL A 755 -2.95 -16.87 15.89
C VAL A 755 -2.89 -15.57 15.09
N VAL A 756 -2.64 -14.45 15.77
CA VAL A 756 -2.42 -13.17 15.12
C VAL A 756 -0.97 -12.76 15.30
N VAL A 757 -0.26 -12.57 14.19
CA VAL A 757 1.07 -11.96 14.16
C VAL A 757 0.98 -10.73 13.25
N ASN A 758 1.33 -9.56 13.77
CA ASN A 758 1.21 -8.34 12.98
C ASN A 758 2.14 -8.36 11.76
N GLU A 759 1.65 -7.84 10.64
CA GLU A 759 2.46 -7.63 9.44
C GLU A 759 3.60 -6.62 9.70
N GLY A 760 4.63 -6.65 8.86
CA GLY A 760 5.68 -5.62 8.83
C GLY A 760 6.75 -5.76 9.92
N GLY A 761 6.77 -6.83 10.69
CA GLY A 761 7.91 -7.18 11.54
C GLY A 761 9.18 -7.28 10.68
N TRP A 762 10.29 -6.67 11.15
CA TRP A 762 11.52 -6.66 10.37
C TRP A 762 12.17 -8.05 10.33
N TYR A 763 12.60 -8.45 9.12
CA TYR A 763 13.33 -9.70 8.93
C TYR A 763 14.71 -9.64 9.60
N ASP A 764 14.92 -10.48 10.61
CA ASP A 764 16.17 -10.59 11.38
C ASP A 764 16.67 -12.05 11.35
N PRO A 765 17.32 -12.49 10.25
CA PRO A 765 17.76 -13.88 10.08
C PRO A 765 18.89 -14.26 11.03
N LEU A 766 18.83 -15.44 11.62
CA LEU A 766 19.91 -15.99 12.46
C LEU A 766 21.21 -16.12 11.65
N GLU A 767 21.08 -16.60 10.42
CA GLU A 767 22.19 -16.73 9.47
C GLU A 767 21.87 -15.85 8.24
N PRO A 768 22.36 -14.58 8.20
CA PRO A 768 22.10 -13.67 7.10
C PRO A 768 22.45 -14.25 5.73
N GLY A 769 21.55 -14.04 4.76
CA GLY A 769 21.71 -14.57 3.41
C GLY A 769 21.41 -16.07 3.25
N LYS A 770 21.08 -16.80 4.29
CA LYS A 770 20.73 -18.23 4.24
C LYS A 770 19.20 -18.40 4.23
N PRO A 771 18.61 -18.92 3.15
CA PRO A 771 17.18 -19.23 3.12
C PRO A 771 16.79 -20.28 4.16
N GLY A 772 15.56 -20.21 4.70
CA GLY A 772 15.06 -21.17 5.70
C GLY A 772 15.62 -20.98 7.11
N THR A 773 16.52 -20.02 7.32
CA THR A 773 17.06 -19.71 8.64
C THR A 773 15.98 -19.13 9.56
N LEU A 774 16.16 -19.30 10.88
CA LEU A 774 15.25 -18.76 11.87
C LEU A 774 15.23 -17.24 11.82
N CYS A 775 14.06 -16.62 11.68
CA CYS A 775 13.90 -15.18 11.90
C CYS A 775 13.76 -14.91 13.40
N ARG A 776 14.64 -14.09 13.96
CA ARG A 776 14.74 -13.83 15.40
C ARG A 776 13.68 -12.88 15.95
N TYR A 777 13.03 -12.04 15.08
CA TYR A 777 12.14 -10.99 15.52
C TYR A 777 10.65 -11.25 15.27
N GLY A 778 10.27 -11.69 14.09
CA GLY A 778 8.84 -11.88 13.78
C GLY A 778 8.41 -11.50 12.37
N ASP A 779 9.26 -11.66 11.35
CA ASP A 779 8.84 -11.53 9.95
C ASP A 779 7.94 -12.69 9.55
N VAL A 780 6.64 -12.44 9.51
CA VAL A 780 5.63 -13.46 9.17
C VAL A 780 5.76 -13.95 7.71
N ASN A 781 6.41 -13.20 6.83
CA ASN A 781 6.59 -13.59 5.44
C ASN A 781 7.58 -14.75 5.22
N VAL A 782 8.28 -15.21 6.26
CA VAL A 782 8.99 -16.48 6.20
C VAL A 782 8.04 -17.68 6.13
N LEU A 783 6.75 -17.49 6.51
CA LEU A 783 5.70 -18.52 6.53
C LEU A 783 4.76 -18.45 5.32
N THR A 784 4.78 -17.37 4.55
CA THR A 784 3.87 -17.17 3.42
C THR A 784 4.32 -17.95 2.19
N ARG A 785 3.41 -18.15 1.25
CA ARG A 785 3.69 -18.77 -0.05
C ARG A 785 3.58 -17.72 -1.15
N ASP A 786 4.56 -17.69 -2.05
CA ASP A 786 4.58 -16.76 -3.18
C ASP A 786 3.87 -17.34 -4.41
N ILE A 787 2.54 -17.30 -4.39
CA ILE A 787 1.69 -17.57 -5.56
C ILE A 787 0.67 -16.44 -5.72
N GLY A 788 0.17 -16.26 -6.95
CA GLY A 788 -0.91 -15.32 -7.23
C GLY A 788 -2.25 -15.78 -6.65
N THR A 789 -3.18 -14.86 -6.49
CA THR A 789 -4.55 -15.16 -6.05
C THR A 789 -5.29 -16.00 -7.09
N SER A 790 -5.18 -15.63 -8.37
CA SER A 790 -5.65 -16.35 -9.55
C SER A 790 -4.92 -15.85 -10.80
N ARG A 791 -5.15 -16.47 -11.96
CA ARG A 791 -4.66 -16.00 -13.26
C ARG A 791 -5.28 -14.66 -13.68
N LEU A 792 -6.41 -14.27 -13.13
CA LEU A 792 -7.00 -12.97 -13.41
C LEU A 792 -6.13 -11.84 -12.85
N SER A 793 -5.77 -11.86 -11.57
CA SER A 793 -5.12 -10.73 -10.93
C SER A 793 -3.65 -10.90 -10.62
N GLN A 794 -3.16 -12.15 -10.43
CA GLN A 794 -1.81 -12.43 -9.98
C GLN A 794 -1.41 -11.62 -8.72
N ALA A 795 -2.40 -11.25 -7.91
CA ALA A 795 -2.23 -10.46 -6.71
C ALA A 795 -1.65 -11.30 -5.55
N THR A 796 -1.39 -10.66 -4.43
CA THR A 796 -0.84 -11.36 -3.25
C THR A 796 -1.85 -12.29 -2.60
N SER A 797 -1.42 -13.52 -2.31
CA SER A 797 -2.18 -14.51 -1.53
C SER A 797 -1.61 -14.69 -0.10
N ALA A 798 -0.85 -13.72 0.39
CA ALA A 798 -0.09 -13.79 1.64
C ALA A 798 -0.92 -14.05 2.91
N ALA A 799 -2.23 -13.79 2.90
CA ALA A 799 -3.11 -14.13 4.03
C ALA A 799 -3.53 -15.61 4.08
N THR A 800 -3.08 -16.45 3.12
CA THR A 800 -3.31 -17.88 3.13
C THR A 800 -2.14 -18.57 3.80
N ILE A 801 -2.17 -18.70 5.14
CA ILE A 801 -1.08 -19.26 5.94
C ILE A 801 -1.64 -20.21 6.98
N ALA A 802 -1.18 -21.48 6.97
CA ALA A 802 -1.32 -22.38 8.09
C ALA A 802 0.06 -22.67 8.69
N ALA A 803 0.13 -22.70 10.02
CA ALA A 803 1.37 -22.95 10.75
C ALA A 803 1.11 -23.69 12.05
N GLU A 804 2.19 -24.05 12.73
CA GLU A 804 2.19 -24.56 14.09
C GLU A 804 2.97 -23.60 14.99
N VAL A 805 2.64 -23.64 16.29
CA VAL A 805 3.26 -22.82 17.32
C VAL A 805 3.71 -23.73 18.46
N GLU A 806 4.95 -23.60 18.87
CA GLU A 806 5.51 -24.32 20.01
C GLU A 806 6.30 -23.38 20.90
N LYS A 807 6.45 -23.74 22.18
CA LYS A 807 7.33 -23.04 23.10
C LYS A 807 8.79 -23.17 22.64
N PHE A 808 9.50 -22.04 22.53
CA PHE A 808 10.92 -22.04 22.23
C PHE A 808 11.74 -22.33 23.49
N THR A 809 12.51 -23.40 23.50
CA THR A 809 13.28 -23.86 24.67
C THR A 809 14.79 -23.61 24.53
N GLY A 810 15.24 -23.10 23.39
CA GLY A 810 16.65 -22.79 23.15
C GLY A 810 17.10 -21.47 23.79
N ALA A 811 18.42 -21.22 23.78
CA ALA A 811 18.96 -19.91 24.13
C ALA A 811 18.43 -18.83 23.17
N LEU A 812 17.92 -17.74 23.71
CA LEU A 812 17.35 -16.66 22.90
C LEU A 812 18.45 -15.91 22.13
N PRO A 813 18.45 -15.92 20.79
CA PRO A 813 19.44 -15.20 20.03
C PRO A 813 19.19 -13.69 20.15
N PRO A 814 20.28 -12.87 20.23
CA PRO A 814 20.13 -11.41 20.27
C PRO A 814 19.56 -10.88 18.97
N LEU A 815 18.76 -9.80 19.06
CA LEU A 815 18.26 -9.07 17.89
C LEU A 815 19.38 -8.20 17.30
N THR A 816 19.47 -8.17 15.97
CA THR A 816 20.51 -7.41 15.26
C THR A 816 19.96 -6.42 14.25
N VAL A 817 18.70 -6.54 13.87
CA VAL A 817 18.11 -5.74 12.79
C VAL A 817 17.90 -4.26 13.15
N PHE A 818 17.95 -3.88 14.43
CA PHE A 818 17.66 -2.53 14.90
C PHE A 818 18.90 -1.67 15.18
N SER A 819 20.08 -2.13 14.78
CA SER A 819 21.37 -1.42 14.91
C SER A 819 22.02 -1.22 13.55
N GLN A 820 23.16 -0.54 13.53
CA GLN A 820 24.02 -0.51 12.33
C GLN A 820 24.42 -1.95 11.96
N PRO A 821 24.48 -2.29 10.65
CA PRO A 821 25.11 -3.55 10.24
C PRO A 821 26.60 -3.51 10.58
N VAL A 822 27.12 -4.58 11.15
CA VAL A 822 28.52 -4.71 11.58
C VAL A 822 29.36 -5.33 10.46
#